data_ba4f5aadc2ce8ae61a6a1afd3c9c76db
#
_entry.id   ba4f5aadc2ce8ae61a6a1afd3c9c76db
#
_cell.length_a   1.000
_cell.length_b   1.000
_cell.length_c   1.000
_cell.angle_alpha   90.00
_cell.angle_beta   90.00
_cell.angle_gamma   90.00
#
_symmetry.space_group_name_H-M   'P 1'
#
loop_
_entity.id
_entity.type
_entity.pdbx_description
1 polymer ?
#
loop_
_entity_poly.entity_id
_entity_poly.type
_entity_poly.pdbx_seq_one_letter_code
_entity_poly.pdbx_strand_id
1 'polypeptide(L)'
;MTINAQNFLTTARTLLLGLWLTIIPNLVRADKFTMKTGEIYVGHAEREGVIAGAYDGVKRTLFRATRMASQEPGAGSSAWESFKLIQPRKTNFVSNQMPTILTGMTAEAWDEFGRRKVRYSPPRNVAKTVELTQALIELGPKASKVRGVETYWSSQVSTSIIPRNVIVGLLNRIPKEEKDERLRVVRFYLQAGWFTEAKAAVSALKADFPEFNDVLNNAAAGIYDAELTELMVRWKGQLKGGTPVSVIRPELEKTLKTAEGASAAVRASGLEMLDLINATDELRSRRLRELKAAFDGSRQGNLNAGPGPQYLAEMIEALSKCPEIAEPFFAPFDQYLRNPDGVSPKKAWSIALSAWSGGLGLATDDISVALAYAEAYETITKAAHSPDQADRSKFANRLESLQIPGPEGDRPLSAHEAQTITERVRPLNTLSDDTKNRTLTYRVENDTNSTPTEYLATVPPGYHRLGQWPAIIVLNPGGDPDKAAVAWRREAAERGWIVLAPDLKSTGPYHFSTDEHATVTLCLRDALKRLAINPDRVFVAGGLGGGDMAWDYALAHPDSLAGGIVLSGLPAKYVPPYRANTQMVPLFIVEGELAPGEPQVVMPLVKTLMQKNWDATYVQYQKRGYEFFEEEIPTIFDWASGRRRKVDVDEFQAVAAREGDQRFYGLIISEFATGRSLAPESVNTLGENLKPATLAAKFAGTANQIQITSDGIKALDIWISPRQIDFTKRMDIKLGGRSRFKGMPKVDWNSFLDDLASRGDTRQTYFMKVEIR
;
A
#
# COMPACT_ATOMS: atom_id res chain seq x y z
N MET A 1 22.47 8.38 12.23
CA MET A 1 21.74 8.87 13.43
C MET A 1 20.26 8.56 13.28
N THR A 2 19.80 7.50 13.90
CA THR A 2 18.38 7.13 13.97
C THR A 2 17.71 8.10 14.94
N ILE A 3 17.05 9.11 14.40
CA ILE A 3 16.23 10.02 15.19
C ILE A 3 15.01 9.23 15.67
N ASN A 4 14.85 9.18 16.98
CA ASN A 4 13.76 8.47 17.65
C ASN A 4 12.43 9.18 17.33
N ALA A 5 11.87 8.86 16.15
CA ALA A 5 10.64 9.47 15.60
C ALA A 5 9.41 9.21 16.49
N GLN A 6 9.50 8.26 17.42
CA GLN A 6 8.42 7.93 18.36
C GLN A 6 8.17 9.04 19.38
N ASN A 7 9.22 9.66 19.91
CA ASN A 7 9.04 10.70 20.94
C ASN A 7 8.46 12.00 20.39
N PHE A 8 8.72 12.30 19.11
CA PHE A 8 8.26 13.56 18.49
C PHE A 8 6.77 13.51 18.09
N LEU A 9 6.29 12.38 17.59
CA LEU A 9 4.88 12.18 17.26
C LEU A 9 3.99 12.21 18.52
N THR A 10 4.52 11.72 19.65
CA THR A 10 3.83 11.72 20.93
C THR A 10 3.68 13.15 21.45
N THR A 11 4.74 13.97 21.40
CA THR A 11 4.74 15.34 21.94
C THR A 11 3.84 16.29 21.14
N ALA A 12 3.89 16.25 19.81
CA ALA A 12 3.07 17.14 18.97
C ALA A 12 1.57 16.83 19.06
N ARG A 13 1.19 15.55 19.11
CA ARG A 13 -0.24 15.14 19.29
C ARG A 13 -0.72 15.32 20.73
N THR A 14 0.15 15.18 21.73
CA THR A 14 -0.20 15.42 23.15
C THR A 14 -0.41 16.91 23.41
N LEU A 15 0.35 17.81 22.77
CA LEU A 15 0.14 19.25 22.82
C LEU A 15 -1.19 19.69 22.19
N LEU A 16 -1.58 19.09 21.06
CA LEU A 16 -2.90 19.31 20.45
C LEU A 16 -4.04 18.89 21.40
N LEU A 17 -3.92 17.75 22.06
CA LEU A 17 -4.89 17.27 23.04
C LEU A 17 -4.91 18.08 24.33
N GLY A 18 -3.78 18.60 24.78
CA GLY A 18 -3.68 19.41 26.01
C GLY A 18 -4.40 20.76 25.91
N LEU A 19 -4.35 21.43 24.74
CA LEU A 19 -5.09 22.69 24.53
C LEU A 19 -6.61 22.47 24.41
N TRP A 20 -7.05 21.29 23.94
CA TRP A 20 -8.47 20.93 23.83
C TRP A 20 -9.12 20.67 25.19
N LEU A 21 -8.36 20.20 26.18
CA LEU A 21 -8.86 19.84 27.50
C LEU A 21 -9.34 21.04 28.34
N THR A 22 -8.91 22.26 28.02
CA THR A 22 -9.28 23.47 28.79
C THR A 22 -10.59 24.13 28.34
N ILE A 23 -11.12 23.77 27.17
CA ILE A 23 -12.30 24.44 26.56
C ILE A 23 -13.55 23.54 26.58
N ILE A 24 -13.46 22.25 26.92
CA ILE A 24 -14.60 21.31 26.84
C ILE A 24 -14.80 20.55 28.16
N PRO A 25 -15.86 20.83 28.92
CA PRO A 25 -16.10 20.17 30.22
C PRO A 25 -16.57 18.70 30.12
N ASN A 26 -16.92 18.15 28.97
CA ASN A 26 -17.47 16.80 28.79
C ASN A 26 -16.90 16.05 27.59
N LEU A 27 -15.58 15.98 27.46
CA LEU A 27 -14.95 15.10 26.46
C LEU A 27 -15.09 13.65 26.90
N VAL A 28 -15.83 12.86 26.13
CA VAL A 28 -15.78 11.40 26.24
C VAL A 28 -14.39 10.98 25.80
N ARG A 29 -13.58 10.56 26.76
CA ARG A 29 -12.20 10.13 26.52
C ARG A 29 -12.21 8.83 25.73
N ALA A 30 -11.43 8.77 24.67
CA ALA A 30 -11.19 7.58 23.88
C ALA A 30 -9.74 7.13 24.02
N ASP A 31 -9.48 5.87 23.80
CA ASP A 31 -8.13 5.33 23.77
C ASP A 31 -7.49 5.56 22.39
N LYS A 32 -6.20 5.72 22.40
CA LYS A 32 -5.37 5.76 21.18
C LYS A 32 -4.57 4.46 21.10
N PHE A 33 -4.73 3.75 20.01
CA PHE A 33 -4.07 2.48 19.72
C PHE A 33 -3.02 2.72 18.63
N THR A 34 -1.74 2.54 18.95
CA THR A 34 -0.64 2.60 17.98
C THR A 34 -0.27 1.17 17.61
N MET A 35 -0.32 0.84 16.33
CA MET A 35 0.04 -0.46 15.83
C MET A 35 1.54 -0.59 15.62
N LYS A 36 2.09 -1.82 15.64
CA LYS A 36 3.52 -2.09 15.39
C LYS A 36 3.97 -1.66 14.00
N THR A 37 3.06 -1.61 13.06
CA THR A 37 3.24 -1.14 11.68
C THR A 37 3.10 0.37 11.52
N GLY A 38 2.70 1.08 12.59
CA GLY A 38 2.74 2.54 12.68
C GLY A 38 1.38 3.22 12.50
N GLU A 39 0.35 2.53 12.01
CA GLU A 39 -1.00 3.09 11.91
C GLU A 39 -1.63 3.29 13.30
N ILE A 40 -2.55 4.24 13.39
CA ILE A 40 -3.17 4.65 14.65
C ILE A 40 -4.70 4.58 14.52
N TYR A 41 -5.33 3.92 15.50
CA TYR A 41 -6.77 3.91 15.66
C TYR A 41 -7.15 4.64 16.96
N VAL A 42 -8.28 5.36 16.94
CA VAL A 42 -8.80 6.09 18.09
C VAL A 42 -10.25 5.68 18.31
N GLY A 43 -10.60 5.34 19.55
CA GLY A 43 -11.95 4.95 19.90
C GLY A 43 -12.04 4.37 21.30
N HIS A 44 -13.26 4.05 21.73
CA HIS A 44 -13.47 3.28 22.97
C HIS A 44 -12.90 1.87 22.79
N ALA A 45 -12.14 1.44 23.78
CA ALA A 45 -11.54 0.11 23.78
C ALA A 45 -12.61 -0.98 23.84
N GLU A 46 -12.53 -1.93 22.93
CA GLU A 46 -13.28 -3.18 22.96
C GLU A 46 -12.30 -4.34 23.06
N ARG A 47 -12.70 -5.44 23.72
CA ARG A 47 -11.87 -6.63 23.81
C ARG A 47 -12.71 -7.90 23.86
N GLU A 48 -12.32 -8.86 23.02
CA GLU A 48 -12.87 -10.21 22.99
C GLU A 48 -11.72 -11.21 22.89
N GLY A 49 -11.23 -11.70 24.02
CA GLY A 49 -10.08 -12.61 24.07
C GLY A 49 -8.79 -11.98 23.49
N VAL A 50 -8.31 -12.53 22.38
CA VAL A 50 -7.11 -12.04 21.66
C VAL A 50 -7.39 -10.89 20.69
N ILE A 51 -8.67 -10.58 20.46
CA ILE A 51 -9.12 -9.51 19.57
C ILE A 51 -9.31 -8.24 20.39
N ALA A 52 -8.71 -7.16 19.94
CA ALA A 52 -8.91 -5.81 20.45
C ALA A 52 -9.63 -4.96 19.39
N GLY A 53 -10.31 -3.92 19.82
CA GLY A 53 -11.03 -3.03 18.94
C GLY A 53 -11.05 -1.60 19.43
N ALA A 54 -11.25 -0.68 18.50
CA ALA A 54 -11.50 0.73 18.71
C ALA A 54 -12.86 1.10 18.12
N TYR A 55 -13.79 1.57 18.94
CA TYR A 55 -15.08 2.07 18.50
C TYR A 55 -15.13 3.58 18.61
N ASP A 56 -15.25 4.29 17.49
CA ASP A 56 -15.22 5.75 17.44
C ASP A 56 -16.61 6.41 17.39
N GLY A 57 -17.68 5.63 17.56
CA GLY A 57 -19.07 6.10 17.46
C GLY A 57 -19.67 5.99 16.06
N VAL A 58 -18.87 5.74 15.03
CA VAL A 58 -19.28 5.58 13.63
C VAL A 58 -18.95 4.19 13.12
N LYS A 59 -17.75 3.74 13.42
CA LYS A 59 -17.22 2.45 13.01
C LYS A 59 -16.49 1.74 14.15
N ARG A 60 -16.41 0.44 14.03
CA ARG A 60 -15.63 -0.44 14.89
C ARG A 60 -14.45 -0.97 14.09
N THR A 61 -13.23 -0.76 14.57
CA THR A 61 -12.03 -1.32 13.96
C THR A 61 -11.49 -2.43 14.86
N LEU A 62 -11.47 -3.67 14.37
CA LEU A 62 -10.98 -4.84 15.09
C LEU A 62 -9.61 -5.25 14.54
N PHE A 63 -8.76 -5.67 15.46
CA PHE A 63 -7.42 -6.17 15.17
C PHE A 63 -6.95 -7.12 16.27
N ARG A 64 -5.92 -7.90 16.00
CA ARG A 64 -5.34 -8.73 17.05
C ARG A 64 -4.53 -7.89 18.04
N ALA A 65 -4.75 -8.07 19.34
CA ALA A 65 -4.10 -7.29 20.41
C ALA A 65 -2.56 -7.36 20.37
N THR A 66 -1.98 -8.49 19.94
CA THR A 66 -0.52 -8.65 19.80
C THR A 66 0.11 -7.82 18.68
N ARG A 67 -0.70 -7.26 17.76
CA ARG A 67 -0.24 -6.33 16.70
C ARG A 67 -0.10 -4.89 17.19
N MET A 68 -0.64 -4.57 18.33
CA MET A 68 -0.56 -3.26 18.96
C MET A 68 0.83 -3.06 19.59
N ALA A 69 1.41 -1.89 19.37
CA ALA A 69 2.64 -1.46 20.03
C ALA A 69 2.35 -0.78 21.37
N SER A 70 1.32 0.11 21.41
CA SER A 70 0.88 0.77 22.63
C SER A 70 -0.61 1.08 22.61
N GLN A 71 -1.21 1.16 23.80
CA GLN A 71 -2.53 1.72 24.06
C GLN A 71 -2.36 2.86 25.06
N GLU A 72 -2.84 4.04 24.72
CA GLU A 72 -2.82 5.23 25.55
C GLU A 72 -4.26 5.56 25.98
N PRO A 73 -4.69 5.18 27.20
CA PRO A 73 -6.05 5.43 27.66
C PRO A 73 -6.38 6.91 27.73
N GLY A 74 -7.53 7.29 27.19
CA GLY A 74 -8.01 8.66 27.22
C GLY A 74 -7.20 9.68 26.41
N ALA A 75 -6.24 9.24 25.58
CA ALA A 75 -5.40 10.09 24.73
C ALA A 75 -6.07 10.52 23.42
N GLY A 76 -7.29 10.02 23.14
CA GLY A 76 -8.10 10.37 21.99
C GLY A 76 -9.43 11.02 22.38
N SER A 77 -10.19 11.49 21.39
CA SER A 77 -11.57 11.93 21.54
C SER A 77 -12.45 11.17 20.56
N SER A 78 -13.53 10.61 21.04
CA SER A 78 -14.60 10.01 20.22
C SER A 78 -15.91 10.82 20.29
N ALA A 79 -15.89 11.97 20.98
CA ALA A 79 -17.03 12.88 20.98
C ALA A 79 -17.03 13.73 19.72
N TRP A 80 -17.92 13.38 18.80
CA TRP A 80 -18.14 14.12 17.58
C TRP A 80 -19.23 15.17 17.79
N GLU A 81 -19.00 16.39 17.29
CA GLU A 81 -20.07 17.37 17.23
C GLU A 81 -21.20 16.87 16.35
N SER A 82 -22.43 17.16 16.74
CA SER A 82 -23.59 16.82 15.91
C SER A 82 -24.65 17.90 15.96
N PHE A 83 -25.33 18.13 14.83
CA PHE A 83 -26.40 19.09 14.69
C PHE A 83 -27.66 18.38 14.25
N LYS A 84 -28.72 18.47 15.05
CA LYS A 84 -30.04 17.93 14.71
C LYS A 84 -30.72 18.86 13.70
N LEU A 85 -31.25 18.28 12.63
CA LEU A 85 -31.99 18.98 11.59
C LEU A 85 -33.46 18.59 11.66
N ILE A 86 -34.33 19.60 11.73
CA ILE A 86 -35.78 19.39 11.71
C ILE A 86 -36.19 19.19 10.26
N GLN A 87 -36.74 18.01 9.95
CA GLN A 87 -37.19 17.64 8.63
C GLN A 87 -38.68 17.28 8.66
N PRO A 88 -39.50 17.69 7.68
CA PRO A 88 -40.93 17.33 7.62
C PRO A 88 -41.10 15.81 7.46
N ARG A 89 -42.21 15.31 7.96
CA ARG A 89 -42.74 13.97 7.66
C ARG A 89 -44.05 14.11 6.92
N LYS A 90 -44.27 13.32 5.90
CA LYS A 90 -45.60 13.23 5.29
C LYS A 90 -46.52 12.46 6.23
N THR A 91 -47.73 12.97 6.42
CA THR A 91 -48.70 12.42 7.38
C THR A 91 -49.31 11.08 6.94
N ASN A 92 -49.26 10.76 5.64
CA ASN A 92 -49.74 9.47 5.12
C ASN A 92 -48.56 8.52 4.95
N PHE A 93 -48.20 7.87 6.06
CA PHE A 93 -47.22 6.80 6.02
C PHE A 93 -47.80 5.55 5.38
N VAL A 94 -47.33 5.20 4.19
CA VAL A 94 -47.52 3.85 3.68
C VAL A 94 -46.53 2.96 4.45
N SER A 95 -47.07 2.07 5.27
CA SER A 95 -46.31 1.05 6.00
C SER A 95 -45.81 -0.01 5.02
N ASN A 96 -45.00 0.38 4.05
CA ASN A 96 -44.23 -0.58 3.30
C ASN A 96 -42.98 -0.89 4.15
N GLN A 97 -42.87 -2.12 4.60
CA GLN A 97 -41.64 -2.64 5.22
C GLN A 97 -40.52 -2.44 4.18
N MET A 98 -39.75 -1.39 4.37
CA MET A 98 -38.51 -1.20 3.63
C MET A 98 -37.57 -2.35 4.03
N PRO A 99 -36.99 -3.08 3.10
CA PRO A 99 -35.99 -4.05 3.42
C PRO A 99 -34.85 -3.35 4.18
N THR A 100 -34.41 -3.94 5.27
CA THR A 100 -33.28 -3.45 6.08
C THR A 100 -32.01 -3.36 5.25
N ILE A 101 -31.98 -4.08 4.15
CA ILE A 101 -30.85 -4.29 3.27
C ILE A 101 -31.14 -3.62 1.93
N LEU A 102 -30.37 -2.57 1.60
CA LEU A 102 -30.51 -1.80 0.40
C LEU A 102 -29.26 -1.92 -0.47
N THR A 103 -29.41 -2.42 -1.68
CA THR A 103 -28.34 -2.54 -2.67
C THR A 103 -28.67 -1.71 -3.92
N GLY A 104 -27.65 -1.36 -4.70
CA GLY A 104 -27.84 -0.67 -5.98
C GLY A 104 -28.52 0.69 -5.83
N MET A 105 -28.00 1.54 -4.95
CA MET A 105 -28.52 2.90 -4.78
C MET A 105 -28.11 3.80 -5.94
N THR A 106 -29.11 4.44 -6.57
CA THR A 106 -28.92 5.63 -7.40
C THR A 106 -29.52 6.82 -6.68
N ALA A 107 -28.80 7.95 -6.64
CA ALA A 107 -29.23 9.13 -5.90
C ALA A 107 -29.16 10.39 -6.77
N GLU A 108 -30.15 11.25 -6.64
CA GLU A 108 -30.11 12.61 -7.16
C GLU A 108 -29.20 13.50 -6.30
N ALA A 109 -28.89 14.71 -6.77
CA ALA A 109 -28.15 15.70 -6.00
C ALA A 109 -28.91 16.11 -4.72
N TRP A 110 -28.16 16.47 -3.67
CA TRP A 110 -28.73 17.04 -2.46
C TRP A 110 -29.27 18.47 -2.72
N ASP A 111 -30.47 18.77 -2.22
CA ASP A 111 -30.99 20.12 -2.20
C ASP A 111 -30.39 20.96 -1.04
N GLU A 112 -30.69 22.25 -1.01
CA GLU A 112 -30.25 23.18 0.02
C GLU A 112 -30.80 22.89 1.43
N PHE A 113 -31.83 22.04 1.54
CA PHE A 113 -32.43 21.59 2.81
C PHE A 113 -31.86 20.26 3.32
N GLY A 114 -30.89 19.69 2.60
CA GLY A 114 -30.31 18.38 2.92
C GLY A 114 -31.25 17.22 2.60
N ARG A 115 -31.96 17.29 1.47
CA ARG A 115 -32.83 16.23 0.95
C ARG A 115 -32.38 15.82 -0.43
N ARG A 116 -32.64 14.56 -0.80
CA ARG A 116 -32.45 14.04 -2.16
C ARG A 116 -33.39 12.87 -2.43
N LYS A 117 -33.69 12.61 -3.68
CA LYS A 117 -34.36 11.38 -4.07
C LYS A 117 -33.34 10.28 -4.27
N VAL A 118 -33.68 9.11 -3.80
CA VAL A 118 -32.85 7.90 -3.93
C VAL A 118 -33.71 6.75 -4.42
N ARG A 119 -33.13 5.91 -5.29
CA ARG A 119 -33.74 4.68 -5.80
C ARG A 119 -32.86 3.51 -5.38
N TYR A 120 -33.50 2.52 -4.80
CA TYR A 120 -32.85 1.28 -4.38
C TYR A 120 -33.41 0.11 -5.16
N SER A 121 -32.53 -0.78 -5.62
CA SER A 121 -32.90 -2.05 -6.24
C SER A 121 -32.73 -3.18 -5.24
N PRO A 122 -33.78 -3.94 -4.91
CA PRO A 122 -33.66 -5.10 -4.00
C PRO A 122 -32.76 -6.18 -4.60
N PRO A 123 -31.92 -6.87 -3.80
CA PRO A 123 -30.89 -7.81 -4.29
C PRO A 123 -31.43 -9.00 -5.08
N ARG A 124 -32.71 -9.36 -4.94
CA ARG A 124 -33.32 -10.55 -5.57
C ARG A 124 -34.49 -10.22 -6.50
N ASN A 125 -34.81 -8.94 -6.68
CA ASN A 125 -35.97 -8.57 -7.49
C ASN A 125 -35.76 -7.19 -8.15
N VAL A 126 -35.03 -7.17 -9.24
CA VAL A 126 -34.69 -5.98 -10.04
C VAL A 126 -35.96 -5.25 -10.54
N ALA A 127 -37.10 -5.92 -10.57
CA ALA A 127 -38.36 -5.36 -11.05
C ALA A 127 -39.08 -4.43 -10.04
N LYS A 128 -38.63 -4.39 -8.78
CA LYS A 128 -39.19 -3.51 -7.74
C LYS A 128 -38.17 -2.50 -7.24
N THR A 129 -37.94 -1.46 -8.00
CA THR A 129 -37.19 -0.28 -7.52
C THR A 129 -38.01 0.44 -6.45
N VAL A 130 -37.41 0.69 -5.29
CA VAL A 130 -38.00 1.52 -4.23
C VAL A 130 -37.44 2.92 -4.33
N GLU A 131 -38.31 3.89 -4.54
CA GLU A 131 -37.96 5.32 -4.55
C GLU A 131 -38.43 5.96 -3.23
N LEU A 132 -37.54 6.76 -2.62
CA LEU A 132 -37.84 7.53 -1.42
C LEU A 132 -37.10 8.87 -1.41
N THR A 133 -37.65 9.85 -0.70
CA THR A 133 -36.93 11.07 -0.36
C THR A 133 -36.10 10.84 0.91
N GLN A 134 -34.78 10.88 0.77
CA GLN A 134 -33.82 10.82 1.87
C GLN A 134 -33.61 12.24 2.41
N ALA A 135 -33.73 12.42 3.73
CA ALA A 135 -33.50 13.70 4.41
C ALA A 135 -32.49 13.57 5.54
N LEU A 136 -31.56 14.52 5.61
CA LEU A 136 -30.61 14.66 6.71
C LEU A 136 -31.34 15.05 7.99
N ILE A 137 -31.18 14.27 9.07
CA ILE A 137 -31.78 14.55 10.38
C ILE A 137 -30.76 14.84 11.47
N GLU A 138 -29.49 14.48 11.22
CA GLU A 138 -28.39 14.80 12.11
C GLU A 138 -27.11 14.90 11.26
N LEU A 139 -26.42 16.02 11.39
CA LEU A 139 -25.10 16.25 10.76
C LEU A 139 -24.02 15.92 11.77
N GLY A 140 -23.11 15.01 11.44
CA GLY A 140 -21.87 14.76 12.15
C GLY A 140 -20.67 15.01 11.23
N PRO A 141 -19.44 15.22 11.76
CA PRO A 141 -18.27 15.54 10.95
C PRO A 141 -17.74 14.35 10.11
N LYS A 142 -18.01 13.13 10.53
CA LYS A 142 -17.63 11.89 9.83
C LYS A 142 -18.80 11.18 9.18
N ALA A 143 -19.90 11.06 9.91
CA ALA A 143 -21.13 10.43 9.44
C ALA A 143 -22.34 11.26 9.81
N SER A 144 -23.32 11.29 8.92
CA SER A 144 -24.58 11.99 9.08
C SER A 144 -25.73 11.00 9.04
N LYS A 145 -26.77 11.22 9.87
CA LYS A 145 -27.97 10.38 9.89
C LYS A 145 -28.98 10.88 8.88
N VAL A 146 -29.56 9.96 8.18
CA VAL A 146 -30.61 10.19 7.18
C VAL A 146 -31.84 9.37 7.51
N ARG A 147 -33.02 9.86 7.10
CA ARG A 147 -34.28 9.11 7.16
C ARG A 147 -35.09 9.28 5.89
N GLY A 148 -36.01 8.37 5.66
CA GLY A 148 -37.07 8.53 4.68
C GLY A 148 -38.10 9.59 5.12
N VAL A 149 -38.55 10.45 4.19
CA VAL A 149 -39.61 11.41 4.45
C VAL A 149 -40.97 10.74 4.42
N GLU A 150 -41.17 9.80 3.49
CA GLU A 150 -42.43 9.08 3.24
C GLU A 150 -42.48 7.70 3.89
N THR A 151 -41.37 7.20 4.45
CA THR A 151 -41.25 5.81 4.92
C THR A 151 -40.57 5.73 6.29
N TYR A 152 -40.84 4.67 7.04
CA TYR A 152 -40.09 4.33 8.28
C TYR A 152 -38.78 3.66 7.92
N TRP A 153 -37.80 4.48 7.56
CA TRP A 153 -36.46 4.04 7.24
C TRP A 153 -35.44 5.06 7.75
N SER A 154 -34.32 4.58 8.26
CA SER A 154 -33.21 5.42 8.67
C SER A 154 -31.89 4.71 8.41
N SER A 155 -30.85 5.46 8.06
CA SER A 155 -29.51 4.98 7.84
C SER A 155 -28.48 6.04 8.21
N GLN A 156 -27.22 5.73 8.07
CA GLN A 156 -26.13 6.68 8.08
C GLN A 156 -25.49 6.81 6.68
N VAL A 157 -24.95 7.98 6.40
CA VAL A 157 -24.16 8.24 5.19
C VAL A 157 -22.87 8.91 5.61
N SER A 158 -21.79 8.69 4.84
CA SER A 158 -20.57 9.48 5.06
C SER A 158 -20.85 10.96 4.83
N THR A 159 -20.34 11.81 5.71
CA THR A 159 -20.46 13.25 5.55
C THR A 159 -19.69 13.75 4.32
N SER A 160 -18.65 13.03 3.91
CA SER A 160 -17.85 13.35 2.72
C SER A 160 -18.60 13.22 1.39
N ILE A 161 -19.70 12.43 1.32
CA ILE A 161 -20.53 12.31 0.12
C ILE A 161 -21.57 13.44 -0.02
N ILE A 162 -21.73 14.25 1.02
CA ILE A 162 -22.63 15.40 1.00
C ILE A 162 -21.80 16.61 0.52
N PRO A 163 -22.25 17.33 -0.53
CA PRO A 163 -21.52 18.49 -1.01
C PRO A 163 -21.28 19.52 0.11
N ARG A 164 -20.05 20.01 0.24
CA ARG A 164 -19.66 20.95 1.32
C ARG A 164 -20.55 22.18 1.37
N ASN A 165 -20.90 22.74 0.21
CA ASN A 165 -21.80 23.91 0.13
C ASN A 165 -23.18 23.64 0.74
N VAL A 166 -23.71 22.41 0.66
CA VAL A 166 -24.99 22.04 1.30
C VAL A 166 -24.82 22.06 2.82
N ILE A 167 -23.76 21.43 3.34
CA ILE A 167 -23.49 21.38 4.79
C ILE A 167 -23.23 22.79 5.35
N VAL A 168 -22.37 23.57 4.69
CA VAL A 168 -22.10 24.96 5.07
C VAL A 168 -23.39 25.79 5.04
N GLY A 169 -24.22 25.63 4.01
CA GLY A 169 -25.52 26.30 3.90
C GLY A 169 -26.47 25.95 5.04
N LEU A 170 -26.52 24.68 5.47
CA LEU A 170 -27.33 24.25 6.61
C LEU A 170 -26.82 24.82 7.93
N LEU A 171 -25.51 24.78 8.18
CA LEU A 171 -24.90 25.30 9.40
C LEU A 171 -24.94 26.83 9.49
N ASN A 172 -24.92 27.54 8.37
CA ASN A 172 -25.07 29.00 8.32
C ASN A 172 -26.51 29.48 8.65
N ARG A 173 -27.48 28.58 8.78
CA ARG A 173 -28.84 28.89 9.25
C ARG A 173 -28.93 29.04 10.77
N ILE A 174 -27.87 28.69 11.49
CA ILE A 174 -27.78 28.93 12.93
C ILE A 174 -27.80 30.46 13.17
N PRO A 175 -28.69 30.96 14.05
CA PRO A 175 -28.79 32.40 14.31
C PRO A 175 -27.44 33.00 14.72
N LYS A 176 -27.20 34.26 14.29
CA LYS A 176 -25.93 34.94 14.58
C LYS A 176 -25.69 35.17 16.07
N GLU A 177 -26.74 35.26 16.83
CA GLU A 177 -26.76 35.49 18.27
C GLU A 177 -26.39 34.24 19.06
N GLU A 178 -26.50 33.05 18.47
CA GLU A 178 -26.26 31.77 19.10
C GLU A 178 -24.75 31.44 19.12
N LYS A 179 -24.01 32.16 19.95
CA LYS A 179 -22.55 32.08 20.04
C LYS A 179 -22.04 30.64 20.27
N ASP A 180 -22.64 29.93 21.24
CA ASP A 180 -22.20 28.60 21.61
C ASP A 180 -22.43 27.57 20.51
N GLU A 181 -23.55 27.64 19.80
CA GLU A 181 -23.85 26.80 18.64
C GLU A 181 -22.87 27.10 17.50
N ARG A 182 -22.53 28.37 17.27
CA ARG A 182 -21.53 28.74 16.25
C ARG A 182 -20.12 28.31 16.60
N LEU A 183 -19.75 28.26 17.88
CA LEU A 183 -18.49 27.64 18.34
C LEU A 183 -18.50 26.12 18.10
N ARG A 184 -19.66 25.46 18.26
CA ARG A 184 -19.82 24.04 17.87
C ARG A 184 -19.61 23.84 16.37
N VAL A 185 -20.02 24.79 15.52
CA VAL A 185 -19.75 24.74 14.07
C VAL A 185 -18.26 24.78 13.79
N VAL A 186 -17.49 25.62 14.49
CA VAL A 186 -16.02 25.62 14.36
C VAL A 186 -15.44 24.27 14.70
N ARG A 187 -15.88 23.65 15.82
CA ARG A 187 -15.41 22.31 16.22
C ARG A 187 -15.80 21.24 15.22
N PHE A 188 -17.02 21.32 14.66
CA PHE A 188 -17.47 20.42 13.58
C PHE A 188 -16.52 20.50 12.37
N TYR A 189 -16.20 21.70 11.88
CA TYR A 189 -15.30 21.86 10.73
C TYR A 189 -13.90 21.35 11.04
N LEU A 190 -13.38 21.58 12.25
CA LEU A 190 -12.10 21.01 12.68
C LEU A 190 -12.12 19.47 12.69
N GLN A 191 -13.17 18.87 13.26
CA GLN A 191 -13.34 17.43 13.33
C GLN A 191 -13.54 16.79 11.94
N ALA A 192 -14.08 17.56 10.98
CA ALA A 192 -14.21 17.16 9.59
C ALA A 192 -12.92 17.37 8.77
N GLY A 193 -11.88 18.05 9.33
CA GLY A 193 -10.66 18.41 8.60
C GLY A 193 -10.86 19.59 7.63
N TRP A 194 -11.89 20.42 7.85
CA TRP A 194 -12.26 21.54 6.98
C TRP A 194 -11.69 22.85 7.55
N PHE A 195 -10.37 23.00 7.47
CA PHE A 195 -9.65 24.12 8.11
C PHE A 195 -10.01 25.48 7.51
N THR A 196 -10.28 25.57 6.21
CA THR A 196 -10.70 26.82 5.56
C THR A 196 -12.01 27.33 6.13
N GLU A 197 -13.00 26.44 6.22
CA GLU A 197 -14.33 26.75 6.77
C GLU A 197 -14.24 27.08 8.27
N ALA A 198 -13.38 26.34 9.01
CA ALA A 198 -13.13 26.62 10.43
C ALA A 198 -12.55 28.02 10.65
N LYS A 199 -11.54 28.44 9.87
CA LYS A 199 -10.94 29.79 9.91
C LYS A 199 -11.98 30.86 9.59
N ALA A 200 -12.78 30.66 8.53
CA ALA A 200 -13.84 31.58 8.15
C ALA A 200 -14.89 31.74 9.27
N ALA A 201 -15.30 30.63 9.91
CA ALA A 201 -16.25 30.65 11.00
C ALA A 201 -15.72 31.39 12.23
N VAL A 202 -14.42 31.20 12.61
CA VAL A 202 -13.79 31.96 13.71
C VAL A 202 -13.70 33.45 13.37
N SER A 203 -13.35 33.80 12.13
CA SER A 203 -13.28 35.21 11.70
C SER A 203 -14.66 35.89 11.79
N ALA A 204 -15.72 35.19 11.40
CA ALA A 204 -17.09 35.71 11.54
C ALA A 204 -17.50 35.86 13.01
N LEU A 205 -17.12 34.91 13.87
CA LEU A 205 -17.38 35.01 15.32
C LEU A 205 -16.65 36.22 15.95
N LYS A 206 -15.39 36.50 15.57
CA LYS A 206 -14.65 37.68 16.05
C LYS A 206 -15.30 38.98 15.67
N ALA A 207 -15.88 39.06 14.47
CA ALA A 207 -16.59 40.26 14.05
C ALA A 207 -17.91 40.48 14.81
N ASP A 208 -18.63 39.38 15.11
CA ASP A 208 -19.93 39.44 15.75
C ASP A 208 -19.81 39.53 17.31
N PHE A 209 -18.71 39.03 17.93
CA PHE A 209 -18.48 38.97 19.37
C PHE A 209 -17.08 39.45 19.77
N PRO A 210 -16.78 40.74 19.63
CA PRO A 210 -15.44 41.30 19.91
C PRO A 210 -14.96 41.07 21.34
N GLU A 211 -15.85 40.97 22.33
CA GLU A 211 -15.56 40.74 23.74
C GLU A 211 -14.94 39.36 24.02
N PHE A 212 -15.04 38.41 23.07
CA PHE A 212 -14.46 37.06 23.17
C PHE A 212 -13.18 36.89 22.35
N ASN A 213 -12.57 37.97 21.87
CA ASN A 213 -11.42 37.91 20.98
C ASN A 213 -10.26 37.08 21.53
N ASP A 214 -9.99 37.11 22.84
CA ASP A 214 -8.91 36.31 23.43
C ASP A 214 -9.15 34.78 23.26
N VAL A 215 -10.38 34.34 23.52
CA VAL A 215 -10.76 32.92 23.34
C VAL A 215 -10.72 32.55 21.88
N LEU A 216 -11.22 33.42 21.00
CA LEU A 216 -11.26 33.16 19.56
C LEU A 216 -9.88 33.25 18.89
N ASN A 217 -8.93 34.03 19.48
CA ASN A 217 -7.54 34.02 19.05
C ASN A 217 -6.88 32.68 19.36
N ASN A 218 -7.11 32.14 20.56
CA ASN A 218 -6.60 30.84 20.95
C ASN A 218 -7.22 29.71 20.06
N ALA A 219 -8.52 29.79 19.76
CA ALA A 219 -9.18 28.86 18.85
C ALA A 219 -8.59 28.94 17.42
N ALA A 220 -8.34 30.16 16.92
CA ALA A 220 -7.68 30.36 15.63
C ALA A 220 -6.28 29.74 15.59
N ALA A 221 -5.45 29.98 16.63
CA ALA A 221 -4.14 29.37 16.74
C ALA A 221 -4.22 27.83 16.73
N GLY A 222 -5.17 27.25 17.47
CA GLY A 222 -5.41 25.81 17.47
C GLY A 222 -5.79 25.24 16.09
N ILE A 223 -6.51 26.00 15.26
CA ILE A 223 -6.83 25.60 13.89
C ILE A 223 -5.57 25.54 13.02
N TYR A 224 -4.73 26.58 13.10
CA TYR A 224 -3.45 26.60 12.38
C TYR A 224 -2.51 25.48 12.84
N ASP A 225 -2.46 25.20 14.14
CA ASP A 225 -1.66 24.11 14.70
C ASP A 225 -2.12 22.76 14.19
N ALA A 226 -3.43 22.51 14.15
CA ALA A 226 -4.02 21.27 13.65
C ALA A 226 -3.69 21.06 12.16
N GLU A 227 -3.90 22.08 11.33
CA GLU A 227 -3.60 22.05 9.90
C GLU A 227 -2.12 21.79 9.63
N LEU A 228 -1.23 22.55 10.25
CA LEU A 228 0.21 22.40 10.05
C LEU A 228 0.72 21.03 10.54
N THR A 229 0.18 20.54 11.66
CA THR A 229 0.54 19.22 12.19
C THR A 229 0.08 18.09 11.22
N GLU A 230 -1.13 18.18 10.67
CA GLU A 230 -1.62 17.19 9.68
C GLU A 230 -0.75 17.18 8.42
N LEU A 231 -0.40 18.37 7.92
CA LEU A 231 0.51 18.51 6.78
C LEU A 231 1.90 17.92 7.07
N MET A 232 2.48 18.20 8.24
CA MET A 232 3.79 17.63 8.62
C MET A 232 3.74 16.10 8.73
N VAL A 233 2.67 15.54 9.25
CA VAL A 233 2.49 14.07 9.28
C VAL A 233 2.44 13.50 7.87
N ARG A 234 1.70 14.14 6.97
CA ARG A 234 1.60 13.78 5.56
C ARG A 234 2.97 13.83 4.88
N TRP A 235 3.68 14.95 4.98
CA TRP A 235 5.02 15.10 4.37
C TRP A 235 6.04 14.10 4.90
N LYS A 236 6.04 13.80 6.19
CA LYS A 236 6.88 12.72 6.76
C LYS A 236 6.53 11.36 6.18
N GLY A 237 5.25 11.08 5.99
CA GLY A 237 4.79 9.85 5.32
C GLY A 237 5.25 9.79 3.86
N GLN A 238 5.14 10.88 3.13
CA GLN A 238 5.58 11.02 1.75
C GLN A 238 7.10 10.81 1.61
N LEU A 239 7.91 11.46 2.47
CA LEU A 239 9.37 11.27 2.49
C LEU A 239 9.75 9.80 2.74
N LYS A 240 9.11 9.15 3.71
CA LYS A 240 9.30 7.71 3.97
C LYS A 240 8.87 6.84 2.78
N GLY A 241 7.86 7.27 2.03
CA GLY A 241 7.36 6.63 0.81
C GLY A 241 8.27 6.80 -0.41
N GLY A 242 9.26 7.71 -0.32
CA GLY A 242 10.19 8.00 -1.42
C GLY A 242 9.78 9.19 -2.29
N THR A 243 8.83 10.02 -1.85
CA THR A 243 8.50 11.28 -2.55
C THR A 243 9.71 12.21 -2.51
N PRO A 244 10.15 12.75 -3.66
CA PRO A 244 11.28 13.65 -3.71
C PRO A 244 11.10 14.91 -2.85
N VAL A 245 12.15 15.31 -2.16
CA VAL A 245 12.21 16.56 -1.37
C VAL A 245 11.83 17.79 -2.20
N SER A 246 12.20 17.81 -3.49
CA SER A 246 11.86 18.89 -4.40
C SER A 246 10.36 19.13 -4.59
N VAL A 247 9.52 18.13 -4.29
CA VAL A 247 8.05 18.24 -4.30
C VAL A 247 7.55 18.81 -2.98
N ILE A 248 8.12 18.38 -1.86
CA ILE A 248 7.65 18.71 -0.51
C ILE A 248 8.15 20.07 -0.03
N ARG A 249 9.42 20.40 -0.30
CA ARG A 249 10.05 21.64 0.18
C ARG A 249 9.28 22.91 -0.17
N PRO A 250 8.89 23.18 -1.44
CA PRO A 250 8.18 24.41 -1.80
C PRO A 250 6.85 24.56 -1.07
N GLU A 251 6.16 23.43 -0.85
CA GLU A 251 4.89 23.39 -0.16
C GLU A 251 5.08 23.67 1.35
N LEU A 252 6.08 23.05 1.98
CA LEU A 252 6.46 23.28 3.36
C LEU A 252 6.87 24.74 3.61
N GLU A 253 7.75 25.31 2.79
CA GLU A 253 8.16 26.71 2.87
C GLU A 253 6.99 27.68 2.73
N LYS A 254 6.11 27.44 1.74
CA LYS A 254 4.90 28.23 1.54
C LYS A 254 3.99 28.17 2.76
N THR A 255 3.77 26.96 3.28
CA THR A 255 2.89 26.77 4.44
C THR A 255 3.44 27.43 5.70
N LEU A 256 4.76 27.31 5.97
CA LEU A 256 5.39 27.98 7.11
C LEU A 256 5.31 29.50 7.02
N LYS A 257 5.40 30.09 5.83
CA LYS A 257 5.20 31.53 5.60
C LYS A 257 3.75 31.98 5.88
N THR A 258 2.76 31.13 5.58
CA THR A 258 1.34 31.45 5.76
C THR A 258 0.79 31.03 7.12
N ALA A 259 1.55 30.28 7.93
CA ALA A 259 1.16 29.78 9.24
C ALA A 259 1.52 30.74 10.38
N GLU A 260 1.46 32.06 10.16
CA GLU A 260 1.77 33.07 11.20
C GLU A 260 0.86 32.93 12.44
N GLY A 261 -0.35 32.41 12.27
CA GLY A 261 -1.30 32.14 13.36
C GLY A 261 -1.01 30.87 14.17
N ALA A 262 -0.08 30.01 13.75
CA ALA A 262 0.26 28.80 14.48
C ALA A 262 1.14 29.11 15.72
N SER A 263 1.05 28.24 16.75
CA SER A 263 1.88 28.35 17.95
C SER A 263 3.38 28.24 17.64
N ALA A 264 4.20 28.87 18.48
CA ALA A 264 5.66 28.85 18.34
C ALA A 264 6.21 27.39 18.32
N ALA A 265 5.64 26.50 19.12
CA ALA A 265 6.07 25.11 19.21
C ALA A 265 5.83 24.33 17.90
N VAL A 266 4.66 24.47 17.29
CA VAL A 266 4.31 23.78 16.04
C VAL A 266 5.09 24.37 14.86
N ARG A 267 5.27 25.69 14.83
CA ARG A 267 6.13 26.35 13.83
C ARG A 267 7.59 25.93 13.95
N ALA A 268 8.13 25.83 15.18
CA ALA A 268 9.49 25.35 15.41
C ALA A 268 9.68 23.93 14.85
N SER A 269 8.71 23.05 15.06
CA SER A 269 8.73 21.68 14.48
C SER A 269 8.71 21.66 12.95
N GLY A 270 8.00 22.59 12.33
CA GLY A 270 8.01 22.76 10.87
C GLY A 270 9.36 23.28 10.37
N LEU A 271 9.95 24.24 11.08
CA LEU A 271 11.29 24.77 10.79
C LEU A 271 12.38 23.71 10.96
N GLU A 272 12.34 22.91 12.04
CA GLU A 272 13.25 21.77 12.22
C GLU A 272 13.17 20.77 11.06
N MET A 273 11.96 20.51 10.57
CA MET A 273 11.79 19.66 9.39
C MET A 273 12.42 20.29 8.14
N LEU A 274 12.25 21.58 7.93
CA LEU A 274 12.86 22.32 6.81
C LEU A 274 14.38 22.34 6.91
N ASP A 275 14.93 22.57 8.11
CA ASP A 275 16.37 22.56 8.38
C ASP A 275 16.98 21.18 8.12
N LEU A 276 16.30 20.10 8.52
CA LEU A 276 16.72 18.74 8.22
C LEU A 276 16.73 18.48 6.70
N ILE A 277 15.71 18.95 5.98
CA ILE A 277 15.63 18.88 4.52
C ILE A 277 16.79 19.62 3.88
N ASN A 278 17.07 20.85 4.32
CA ASN A 278 18.15 21.70 3.79
C ASN A 278 19.53 21.09 4.07
N ALA A 279 19.79 20.61 5.28
CA ALA A 279 21.05 19.94 5.64
C ALA A 279 21.28 18.67 4.80
N THR A 280 20.20 17.92 4.55
CA THR A 280 20.26 16.75 3.68
C THR A 280 20.61 17.13 2.25
N ASP A 281 20.03 18.20 1.72
CA ASP A 281 20.31 18.67 0.36
C ASP A 281 21.73 19.25 0.20
N GLU A 282 22.25 19.91 1.22
CA GLU A 282 23.65 20.37 1.23
C GLU A 282 24.61 19.18 1.14
N LEU A 283 24.38 18.14 1.94
CA LEU A 283 25.15 16.92 1.90
C LEU A 283 25.08 16.24 0.52
N ARG A 284 23.88 16.17 -0.08
CA ARG A 284 23.68 15.65 -1.43
C ARG A 284 24.42 16.45 -2.49
N SER A 285 24.32 17.77 -2.43
CA SER A 285 24.99 18.67 -3.36
C SER A 285 26.52 18.52 -3.27
N ARG A 286 27.04 18.32 -2.05
CA ARG A 286 28.44 18.03 -1.81
C ARG A 286 28.83 16.68 -2.41
N ARG A 287 28.10 15.60 -2.13
CA ARG A 287 28.34 14.26 -2.72
C ARG A 287 28.31 14.29 -4.24
N LEU A 288 27.35 15.03 -4.81
CA LEU A 288 27.24 15.17 -6.27
C LEU A 288 28.45 15.87 -6.89
N ARG A 289 28.96 16.94 -6.24
CA ARG A 289 30.19 17.63 -6.68
C ARG A 289 31.40 16.70 -6.61
N GLU A 290 31.56 15.95 -5.51
CA GLU A 290 32.69 15.02 -5.33
C GLU A 290 32.61 13.86 -6.32
N LEU A 291 31.44 13.30 -6.60
CA LEU A 291 31.25 12.29 -7.64
C LEU A 291 31.63 12.82 -9.03
N LYS A 292 31.23 14.05 -9.35
CA LYS A 292 31.61 14.68 -10.62
C LYS A 292 33.11 14.91 -10.70
N ALA A 293 33.75 15.41 -9.65
CA ALA A 293 35.19 15.59 -9.59
C ALA A 293 35.97 14.27 -9.73
N ALA A 294 35.50 13.20 -9.03
CA ALA A 294 36.08 11.86 -9.15
C ALA A 294 35.96 11.32 -10.60
N PHE A 295 34.82 11.59 -11.25
CA PHE A 295 34.61 11.23 -12.68
C PHE A 295 35.52 11.99 -13.63
N ASP A 296 35.65 13.30 -13.47
CA ASP A 296 36.50 14.11 -14.32
C ASP A 296 37.98 13.74 -14.13
N GLY A 297 38.39 13.43 -12.91
CA GLY A 297 39.71 12.87 -12.61
C GLY A 297 39.94 11.48 -13.21
N SER A 298 38.90 10.64 -13.29
CA SER A 298 38.97 9.31 -13.89
C SER A 298 39.06 9.31 -15.41
N ARG A 299 38.47 10.32 -16.07
CA ARG A 299 38.59 10.52 -17.54
C ARG A 299 40.03 10.81 -17.98
N GLN A 300 40.87 11.39 -17.11
CA GLN A 300 42.26 11.65 -17.39
C GLN A 300 43.19 10.44 -17.22
N GLY A 301 42.69 9.33 -16.64
CA GLY A 301 43.48 8.13 -16.37
C GLY A 301 42.78 6.85 -16.81
N ASN A 302 42.87 6.51 -18.12
CA ASN A 302 42.54 5.18 -18.73
C ASN A 302 41.35 4.34 -18.20
N LEU A 303 40.42 4.93 -17.47
CA LEU A 303 39.14 4.28 -17.09
C LEU A 303 38.09 4.31 -18.22
N ASN A 304 38.53 4.69 -19.44
CA ASN A 304 37.66 4.81 -20.61
C ASN A 304 37.25 3.49 -21.28
N ALA A 305 37.70 2.35 -20.75
CA ALA A 305 37.49 1.05 -21.39
C ALA A 305 36.58 0.13 -20.56
N GLY A 306 35.42 0.64 -20.09
CA GLY A 306 34.48 -0.19 -19.36
C GLY A 306 33.09 0.48 -19.19
N PRO A 307 32.10 -0.22 -18.62
CA PRO A 307 30.75 0.29 -18.43
C PRO A 307 30.64 1.47 -17.45
N GLY A 308 31.74 1.96 -16.88
CA GLY A 308 31.79 2.99 -15.85
C GLY A 308 31.09 4.31 -16.14
N PRO A 309 31.26 4.96 -17.32
CA PRO A 309 30.73 6.29 -17.60
C PRO A 309 29.18 6.37 -17.59
N GLN A 310 28.53 5.35 -18.12
CA GLN A 310 27.06 5.32 -18.16
C GLN A 310 26.44 5.14 -16.77
N TYR A 311 27.06 4.33 -15.89
CA TYR A 311 26.60 4.15 -14.52
C TYR A 311 26.76 5.41 -13.69
N LEU A 312 27.83 6.18 -13.93
CA LEU A 312 28.00 7.46 -13.25
C LEU A 312 26.90 8.44 -13.64
N ALA A 313 26.50 8.49 -14.90
CA ALA A 313 25.39 9.32 -15.35
C ALA A 313 24.09 8.92 -14.64
N GLU A 314 23.80 7.62 -14.56
CA GLU A 314 22.64 7.07 -13.84
C GLU A 314 22.70 7.39 -12.33
N MET A 315 23.87 7.22 -11.70
CA MET A 315 24.08 7.55 -10.29
C MET A 315 23.87 9.05 -10.02
N ILE A 316 24.39 9.93 -10.88
CA ILE A 316 24.23 11.38 -10.80
C ILE A 316 22.74 11.74 -10.97
N GLU A 317 22.06 11.12 -11.94
CA GLU A 317 20.64 11.29 -12.16
C GLU A 317 19.82 10.86 -10.92
N ALA A 318 20.11 9.67 -10.38
CA ALA A 318 19.44 9.14 -9.18
C ALA A 318 19.62 10.07 -7.98
N LEU A 319 20.85 10.55 -7.74
CA LEU A 319 21.14 11.45 -6.63
C LEU A 319 20.45 12.81 -6.79
N SER A 320 20.27 13.26 -8.03
CA SER A 320 19.60 14.53 -8.35
C SER A 320 18.07 14.43 -8.28
N LYS A 321 17.49 13.32 -8.75
CA LYS A 321 16.03 13.16 -8.97
C LYS A 321 15.34 12.35 -7.87
N CYS A 322 16.01 11.36 -7.29
CA CYS A 322 15.48 10.46 -6.28
C CYS A 322 16.47 10.29 -5.11
N PRO A 323 16.91 11.39 -4.49
CA PRO A 323 18.00 11.36 -3.51
C PRO A 323 17.69 10.46 -2.31
N GLU A 324 16.43 10.42 -1.84
CA GLU A 324 16.02 9.60 -0.68
C GLU A 324 16.26 8.10 -0.90
N ILE A 325 16.13 7.66 -2.14
CA ILE A 325 16.33 6.26 -2.54
C ILE A 325 17.80 5.99 -2.88
N ALA A 326 18.45 6.94 -3.54
CA ALA A 326 19.83 6.82 -3.95
C ALA A 326 20.82 6.94 -2.78
N GLU A 327 20.52 7.79 -1.80
CA GLU A 327 21.41 8.17 -0.71
C GLU A 327 22.04 7.00 0.07
N PRO A 328 21.32 5.94 0.44
CA PRO A 328 21.92 4.81 1.15
C PRO A 328 23.09 4.18 0.41
N PHE A 329 23.07 4.19 -0.91
CA PHE A 329 24.14 3.61 -1.76
C PHE A 329 25.38 4.48 -1.85
N PHE A 330 25.28 5.75 -1.45
CA PHE A 330 26.39 6.68 -1.36
C PHE A 330 26.93 6.81 0.07
N ALA A 331 26.27 6.22 1.08
CA ALA A 331 26.74 6.25 2.45
C ALA A 331 28.17 5.71 2.62
N PRO A 332 28.61 4.64 1.92
CA PRO A 332 30.01 4.22 1.94
C PRO A 332 31.00 5.28 1.41
N PHE A 333 30.55 6.16 0.52
CA PHE A 333 31.35 7.28 0.00
C PHE A 333 31.59 8.38 1.04
N ASP A 334 30.80 8.45 2.09
CA ASP A 334 30.92 9.44 3.18
C ASP A 334 32.26 9.32 3.92
N GLN A 335 32.87 8.14 3.94
CA GLN A 335 34.20 7.96 4.56
C GLN A 335 35.25 8.80 3.82
N TYR A 336 35.21 8.81 2.49
CA TYR A 336 36.05 9.70 1.69
C TYR A 336 35.76 11.18 1.95
N LEU A 337 34.45 11.58 2.01
CA LEU A 337 34.05 12.96 2.25
C LEU A 337 34.51 13.48 3.63
N ARG A 338 34.61 12.60 4.63
CA ARG A 338 35.06 12.96 5.99
C ARG A 338 36.58 13.02 6.13
N ASN A 339 37.30 12.21 5.36
CA ASN A 339 38.75 12.10 5.38
C ASN A 339 39.30 11.94 3.96
N PRO A 340 39.31 13.01 3.15
CA PRO A 340 39.76 12.96 1.75
C PRO A 340 41.23 12.59 1.60
N ASP A 341 42.07 12.82 2.61
CA ASP A 341 43.50 12.45 2.59
C ASP A 341 43.71 10.96 2.90
N GLY A 342 42.74 10.28 3.52
CA GLY A 342 42.82 8.86 3.89
C GLY A 342 42.25 7.90 2.86
N VAL A 343 41.41 8.38 1.93
CA VAL A 343 40.76 7.57 0.90
C VAL A 343 40.91 8.23 -0.48
N SER A 344 41.56 7.53 -1.41
CA SER A 344 41.74 8.10 -2.75
C SER A 344 40.42 8.21 -3.50
N PRO A 345 40.29 9.16 -4.46
CA PRO A 345 39.10 9.29 -5.31
C PRO A 345 38.72 7.97 -6.03
N LYS A 346 39.72 7.18 -6.44
CA LYS A 346 39.51 5.89 -7.08
C LYS A 346 38.82 4.88 -6.14
N LYS A 347 39.23 4.82 -4.86
CA LYS A 347 38.59 3.96 -3.87
C LYS A 347 37.16 4.40 -3.57
N ALA A 348 36.96 5.70 -3.39
CA ALA A 348 35.62 6.25 -3.18
C ALA A 348 34.66 5.94 -4.34
N TRP A 349 35.16 6.07 -5.57
CA TRP A 349 34.44 5.69 -6.78
C TRP A 349 34.09 4.21 -6.81
N SER A 350 35.05 3.33 -6.50
CA SER A 350 34.83 1.88 -6.45
C SER A 350 33.73 1.51 -5.46
N ILE A 351 33.76 2.09 -4.26
CA ILE A 351 32.74 1.88 -3.23
C ILE A 351 31.35 2.33 -3.72
N ALA A 352 31.25 3.51 -4.32
CA ALA A 352 29.99 4.04 -4.83
C ALA A 352 29.43 3.18 -5.97
N LEU A 353 30.27 2.78 -6.94
CA LEU A 353 29.89 1.97 -8.08
C LEU A 353 29.43 0.56 -7.66
N SER A 354 30.20 -0.11 -6.80
CA SER A 354 29.82 -1.44 -6.31
C SER A 354 28.58 -1.43 -5.45
N ALA A 355 28.39 -0.41 -4.59
CA ALA A 355 27.18 -0.22 -3.83
C ALA A 355 25.97 0.06 -4.73
N TRP A 356 26.13 0.83 -5.78
CA TRP A 356 25.07 1.15 -6.74
C TRP A 356 24.62 -0.07 -7.53
N SER A 357 25.56 -0.79 -8.14
CA SER A 357 25.30 -1.96 -8.98
C SER A 357 24.99 -3.23 -8.18
N GLY A 358 25.68 -3.44 -7.06
CA GLY A 358 25.62 -4.67 -6.28
C GLY A 358 24.88 -4.57 -4.94
N GLY A 359 24.47 -3.35 -4.53
CA GLY A 359 23.90 -3.14 -3.20
C GLY A 359 24.96 -2.92 -2.12
N LEU A 360 24.52 -2.46 -0.94
CA LEU A 360 25.42 -2.09 0.18
C LEU A 360 26.28 -3.26 0.68
N GLY A 361 25.75 -4.50 0.61
CA GLY A 361 26.46 -5.69 1.04
C GLY A 361 27.64 -6.09 0.15
N LEU A 362 27.68 -5.55 -1.09
CA LEU A 362 28.76 -5.81 -2.05
C LEU A 362 29.69 -4.60 -2.25
N ALA A 363 29.55 -3.56 -1.40
CA ALA A 363 30.41 -2.38 -1.47
C ALA A 363 31.88 -2.76 -1.25
N THR A 364 32.76 -2.34 -2.19
CA THR A 364 34.21 -2.64 -2.15
C THR A 364 35.03 -1.46 -2.63
N ASP A 365 36.24 -1.30 -2.12
CA ASP A 365 37.21 -0.31 -2.57
C ASP A 365 38.11 -0.81 -3.73
N ASP A 366 37.95 -2.07 -4.14
CA ASP A 366 38.60 -2.63 -5.31
C ASP A 366 37.84 -2.30 -6.59
N ILE A 367 38.48 -1.54 -7.48
CA ILE A 367 37.88 -1.10 -8.74
C ILE A 367 37.61 -2.26 -9.71
N SER A 368 38.44 -3.29 -9.70
CA SER A 368 38.27 -4.43 -10.61
C SER A 368 37.04 -5.25 -10.24
N VAL A 369 36.83 -5.47 -8.95
CA VAL A 369 35.61 -6.11 -8.42
C VAL A 369 34.38 -5.23 -8.68
N ALA A 370 34.47 -3.91 -8.44
CA ALA A 370 33.36 -2.98 -8.68
C ALA A 370 32.93 -2.96 -10.16
N LEU A 371 33.88 -3.03 -11.08
CA LEU A 371 33.61 -3.11 -12.54
C LEU A 371 32.97 -4.46 -12.92
N ALA A 372 33.40 -5.57 -12.32
CA ALA A 372 32.80 -6.88 -12.55
C ALA A 372 31.33 -6.92 -12.06
N TYR A 373 31.02 -6.32 -10.91
CA TYR A 373 29.64 -6.18 -10.45
C TYR A 373 28.80 -5.27 -11.34
N ALA A 374 29.38 -4.20 -11.85
CA ALA A 374 28.70 -3.32 -12.81
C ALA A 374 28.39 -4.05 -14.12
N GLU A 375 29.31 -4.90 -14.62
CA GLU A 375 29.08 -5.75 -15.79
C GLU A 375 27.98 -6.79 -15.54
N ALA A 376 27.94 -7.42 -14.37
CA ALA A 376 26.86 -8.32 -13.97
C ALA A 376 25.50 -7.59 -13.94
N TYR A 377 25.47 -6.40 -13.34
CA TYR A 377 24.27 -5.55 -13.27
C TYR A 377 23.73 -5.20 -14.68
N GLU A 378 24.60 -4.78 -15.58
CA GLU A 378 24.22 -4.47 -16.96
C GLU A 378 23.67 -5.70 -17.69
N THR A 379 24.36 -6.83 -17.55
CA THR A 379 23.98 -8.07 -18.22
C THR A 379 22.62 -8.56 -17.72
N ILE A 380 22.39 -8.58 -16.39
CA ILE A 380 21.11 -8.96 -15.79
C ILE A 380 19.99 -7.97 -16.18
N THR A 381 20.28 -6.66 -16.19
CA THR A 381 19.31 -5.64 -16.58
C THR A 381 18.87 -5.82 -18.02
N LYS A 382 19.80 -6.01 -18.96
CA LYS A 382 19.48 -6.26 -20.37
C LYS A 382 18.65 -7.54 -20.56
N ALA A 383 19.04 -8.61 -19.87
CA ALA A 383 18.32 -9.88 -19.92
C ALA A 383 16.89 -9.78 -19.37
N ALA A 384 16.70 -9.09 -18.24
CA ALA A 384 15.38 -8.90 -17.60
C ALA A 384 14.38 -8.17 -18.53
N HIS A 385 14.87 -7.34 -19.45
CA HIS A 385 14.04 -6.57 -20.39
C HIS A 385 14.05 -7.15 -21.82
N SER A 386 14.78 -8.23 -22.07
CA SER A 386 14.82 -8.86 -23.39
C SER A 386 13.60 -9.78 -23.59
N PRO A 387 12.78 -9.58 -24.63
CA PRO A 387 11.69 -10.47 -24.96
C PRO A 387 12.18 -11.80 -25.58
N ASP A 388 13.37 -11.79 -26.20
CA ASP A 388 13.89 -12.93 -26.94
C ASP A 388 14.68 -13.90 -26.05
N GLN A 389 14.29 -15.17 -26.04
CA GLN A 389 14.96 -16.23 -25.28
C GLN A 389 16.39 -16.48 -25.80
N ALA A 390 16.63 -16.38 -27.10
CA ALA A 390 17.97 -16.58 -27.67
C ALA A 390 18.94 -15.49 -27.20
N ASP A 391 18.47 -14.25 -27.04
CA ASP A 391 19.30 -13.17 -26.49
C ASP A 391 19.54 -13.38 -24.98
N ARG A 392 18.53 -13.82 -24.22
CA ARG A 392 18.71 -14.16 -22.80
C ARG A 392 19.73 -15.28 -22.60
N SER A 393 19.77 -16.28 -23.50
CA SER A 393 20.79 -17.34 -23.45
C SER A 393 22.22 -16.81 -23.70
N LYS A 394 22.41 -15.78 -24.53
CA LYS A 394 23.70 -15.11 -24.68
C LYS A 394 24.12 -14.40 -23.40
N PHE A 395 23.17 -13.73 -22.71
CA PHE A 395 23.44 -13.11 -21.41
C PHE A 395 23.71 -14.13 -20.32
N ALA A 396 23.04 -15.27 -20.33
CA ALA A 396 23.31 -16.38 -19.42
C ALA A 396 24.75 -16.89 -19.55
N ASN A 397 25.22 -17.14 -20.79
CA ASN A 397 26.60 -17.56 -21.07
C ASN A 397 27.63 -16.49 -20.62
N ARG A 398 27.29 -15.19 -20.76
CA ARG A 398 28.13 -14.11 -20.26
C ARG A 398 28.26 -14.10 -18.76
N LEU A 399 27.16 -14.33 -18.01
CA LEU A 399 27.18 -14.43 -16.54
C LEU A 399 27.93 -15.66 -16.07
N GLU A 400 27.80 -16.80 -16.78
CA GLU A 400 28.52 -18.04 -16.45
C GLU A 400 30.04 -17.88 -16.63
N SER A 401 30.47 -17.11 -17.64
CA SER A 401 31.89 -16.83 -17.91
C SER A 401 32.46 -15.66 -17.09
N LEU A 402 31.62 -14.87 -16.40
CA LEU A 402 32.05 -13.71 -15.65
C LEU A 402 32.88 -14.12 -14.42
N GLN A 403 34.09 -13.54 -14.32
CA GLN A 403 34.99 -13.76 -13.21
C GLN A 403 35.02 -12.50 -12.30
N ILE A 404 34.94 -12.75 -11.01
CA ILE A 404 35.12 -11.73 -9.98
C ILE A 404 36.55 -11.82 -9.45
N PRO A 405 37.38 -10.78 -9.63
CA PRO A 405 38.73 -10.76 -9.12
C PRO A 405 38.80 -10.96 -7.60
N GLY A 406 39.77 -11.70 -7.13
CA GLY A 406 39.96 -11.95 -5.70
C GLY A 406 41.43 -12.15 -5.32
N PRO A 407 41.79 -12.04 -4.02
CA PRO A 407 43.16 -12.14 -3.55
C PRO A 407 43.77 -13.54 -3.74
N GLU A 408 42.96 -14.58 -3.84
CA GLU A 408 43.35 -15.96 -4.07
C GLU A 408 43.20 -16.40 -5.53
N GLY A 409 42.86 -15.45 -6.44
CA GLY A 409 42.55 -15.65 -7.84
C GLY A 409 41.11 -15.34 -8.18
N ASP A 410 40.84 -15.31 -9.49
CA ASP A 410 39.54 -15.03 -10.01
C ASP A 410 38.55 -16.17 -9.70
N ARG A 411 37.30 -15.81 -9.38
CA ARG A 411 36.22 -16.75 -9.07
C ARG A 411 34.96 -16.43 -9.84
N PRO A 412 34.09 -17.41 -10.09
CA PRO A 412 32.81 -17.15 -10.75
C PRO A 412 31.90 -16.26 -9.88
N LEU A 413 30.96 -15.55 -10.54
CA LEU A 413 29.87 -14.82 -9.89
C LEU A 413 29.00 -15.82 -9.12
N SER A 414 28.79 -15.59 -7.83
CA SER A 414 27.96 -16.45 -6.98
C SER A 414 26.46 -16.12 -7.16
N ALA A 415 25.59 -17.11 -6.87
CA ALA A 415 24.15 -16.93 -6.85
C ALA A 415 23.71 -15.81 -5.89
N HIS A 416 24.34 -15.68 -4.73
CA HIS A 416 24.04 -14.66 -3.73
C HIS A 416 24.38 -13.25 -4.23
N GLU A 417 25.54 -13.08 -4.86
CA GLU A 417 25.92 -11.81 -5.47
C GLU A 417 24.98 -11.44 -6.61
N ALA A 418 24.70 -12.38 -7.52
CA ALA A 418 23.76 -12.17 -8.61
C ALA A 418 22.36 -11.79 -8.12
N GLN A 419 21.88 -12.41 -7.04
CA GLN A 419 20.63 -12.04 -6.41
C GLN A 419 20.66 -10.60 -5.89
N THR A 420 21.70 -10.23 -5.14
CA THR A 420 21.84 -8.88 -4.59
C THR A 420 21.92 -7.83 -5.70
N ILE A 421 22.61 -8.14 -6.80
CA ILE A 421 22.68 -7.31 -8.00
C ILE A 421 21.30 -7.19 -8.66
N THR A 422 20.55 -8.30 -8.76
CA THR A 422 19.21 -8.31 -9.38
C THR A 422 18.23 -7.38 -8.68
N GLU A 423 18.33 -7.22 -7.37
CA GLU A 423 17.51 -6.26 -6.62
C GLU A 423 17.73 -4.80 -7.03
N ARG A 424 18.81 -4.53 -7.76
CA ARG A 424 19.18 -3.21 -8.29
C ARG A 424 18.64 -2.93 -9.68
N VAL A 425 18.14 -3.95 -10.40
CA VAL A 425 17.58 -3.80 -11.76
C VAL A 425 16.47 -2.75 -11.77
N ARG A 426 16.50 -1.87 -12.76
CA ARG A 426 15.60 -0.74 -12.93
C ARG A 426 14.91 -0.78 -14.30
N PRO A 427 13.72 -0.18 -14.45
CA PRO A 427 13.12 0.02 -15.77
C PRO A 427 14.04 0.79 -16.70
N LEU A 428 14.12 0.36 -17.97
CA LEU A 428 14.94 1.03 -18.98
C LEU A 428 14.28 2.31 -19.51
N ASN A 429 12.94 2.34 -19.56
CA ASN A 429 12.20 3.44 -20.15
C ASN A 429 12.08 4.63 -19.18
N THR A 430 12.42 5.82 -19.66
CA THR A 430 12.16 7.08 -18.97
C THR A 430 10.78 7.59 -19.35
N LEU A 431 9.94 7.86 -18.36
CA LEU A 431 8.80 8.74 -18.57
C LEU A 431 9.31 10.18 -18.57
N SER A 432 8.81 11.04 -19.48
CA SER A 432 9.20 12.45 -19.50
C SER A 432 8.88 13.14 -18.17
N ASP A 433 9.71 14.07 -17.73
CA ASP A 433 9.61 14.80 -16.45
C ASP A 433 8.28 15.59 -16.25
N ASP A 434 7.49 15.73 -17.29
CA ASP A 434 6.23 16.51 -17.33
C ASP A 434 5.01 15.72 -16.75
N THR A 435 5.25 14.87 -15.78
CA THR A 435 4.29 13.86 -15.27
C THR A 435 3.51 14.30 -14.04
N LYS A 436 2.92 15.48 -14.04
CA LYS A 436 1.93 15.82 -13.00
C LYS A 436 0.66 14.97 -13.20
N ASN A 437 0.41 14.02 -12.28
CA ASN A 437 -0.79 13.15 -12.27
C ASN A 437 -1.09 12.44 -13.60
N ARG A 438 -0.06 11.92 -14.25
CA ARG A 438 -0.21 11.31 -15.57
C ARG A 438 -0.76 9.88 -15.44
N THR A 439 -1.92 9.65 -16.06
CA THR A 439 -2.45 8.31 -16.33
C THR A 439 -1.99 7.84 -17.69
N LEU A 440 -1.40 6.66 -17.74
CA LEU A 440 -0.87 6.00 -18.92
C LEU A 440 -1.68 4.73 -19.21
N THR A 441 -1.96 4.46 -20.47
CA THR A 441 -2.55 3.19 -20.89
C THR A 441 -1.45 2.31 -21.46
N TYR A 442 -1.36 1.09 -20.94
CA TYR A 442 -0.45 0.07 -21.43
C TYR A 442 -1.22 -1.08 -22.02
N ARG A 443 -0.71 -1.62 -23.12
CA ARG A 443 -1.22 -2.81 -23.76
C ARG A 443 -0.18 -3.92 -23.64
N VAL A 444 -0.66 -5.10 -23.23
CA VAL A 444 0.16 -6.28 -23.01
C VAL A 444 -0.35 -7.41 -23.88
N GLU A 445 0.53 -7.95 -24.70
CA GLU A 445 0.21 -9.14 -25.50
C GLU A 445 0.08 -10.35 -24.55
N ASN A 446 -0.91 -11.19 -24.82
CA ASN A 446 -1.17 -12.40 -24.06
C ASN A 446 -0.81 -13.61 -24.92
N ASP A 447 0.24 -14.32 -24.53
CA ASP A 447 0.74 -15.49 -25.27
C ASP A 447 -0.28 -16.67 -25.31
N THR A 448 -1.25 -16.66 -24.37
CA THR A 448 -2.24 -17.73 -24.25
C THR A 448 -3.59 -17.41 -24.89
N ASN A 449 -3.91 -16.13 -25.07
CA ASN A 449 -5.15 -15.65 -25.66
C ASN A 449 -4.87 -14.64 -26.77
N SER A 450 -5.55 -14.76 -27.90
CA SER A 450 -5.41 -13.87 -29.05
C SER A 450 -5.82 -12.41 -28.81
N THR A 451 -6.34 -12.09 -27.63
CA THR A 451 -6.79 -10.73 -27.27
C THR A 451 -5.83 -10.09 -26.27
N PRO A 452 -5.18 -8.99 -26.64
CA PRO A 452 -4.31 -8.25 -25.73
C PRO A 452 -5.08 -7.72 -24.52
N THR A 453 -4.41 -7.66 -23.40
CA THR A 453 -4.90 -7.06 -22.16
C THR A 453 -4.43 -5.62 -22.05
N GLU A 454 -5.28 -4.74 -21.52
CA GLU A 454 -4.93 -3.34 -21.25
C GLU A 454 -5.01 -3.02 -19.75
N TYR A 455 -4.23 -2.06 -19.31
CA TYR A 455 -4.37 -1.50 -17.97
C TYR A 455 -4.00 -0.03 -17.95
N LEU A 456 -4.61 0.70 -17.01
CA LEU A 456 -4.25 2.07 -16.69
C LEU A 456 -3.21 2.08 -15.57
N ALA A 457 -2.19 2.92 -15.72
CA ALA A 457 -1.21 3.20 -14.67
C ALA A 457 -1.20 4.70 -14.38
N THR A 458 -1.52 5.10 -13.16
CA THR A 458 -1.37 6.49 -12.72
C THR A 458 -0.13 6.59 -11.84
N VAL A 459 0.84 7.40 -12.27
CA VAL A 459 2.08 7.63 -11.51
C VAL A 459 1.96 8.89 -10.65
N PRO A 460 2.56 8.91 -9.44
CA PRO A 460 2.48 10.06 -8.55
C PRO A 460 3.34 11.24 -9.06
N PRO A 461 3.07 12.47 -8.58
CA PRO A 461 3.96 13.60 -8.79
C PRO A 461 5.39 13.28 -8.34
N GLY A 462 6.38 13.70 -9.13
CA GLY A 462 7.79 13.41 -8.85
C GLY A 462 8.24 11.98 -9.15
N TYR A 463 7.38 11.16 -9.80
CA TYR A 463 7.78 9.82 -10.23
C TYR A 463 9.05 9.85 -11.07
N HIS A 464 9.99 8.97 -10.74
CA HIS A 464 11.22 8.76 -11.50
C HIS A 464 11.54 7.27 -11.61
N ARG A 465 12.11 6.84 -12.77
CA ARG A 465 12.40 5.41 -13.04
C ARG A 465 13.44 4.77 -12.10
N LEU A 466 14.30 5.59 -11.50
CA LEU A 466 15.32 5.12 -10.55
C LEU A 466 14.78 4.98 -9.12
N GLY A 467 13.50 5.35 -8.90
CA GLY A 467 12.81 5.19 -7.63
C GLY A 467 12.43 3.75 -7.30
N GLN A 468 11.74 3.59 -6.17
CA GLN A 468 11.10 2.34 -5.73
C GLN A 468 9.72 2.66 -5.15
N TRP A 469 8.74 2.79 -6.02
CA TRP A 469 7.42 3.27 -5.67
C TRP A 469 6.50 2.14 -5.24
N PRO A 470 5.72 2.31 -4.15
CA PRO A 470 4.65 1.37 -3.84
C PRO A 470 3.54 1.44 -4.89
N ALA A 471 2.81 0.34 -5.07
CA ALA A 471 1.70 0.27 -6.01
C ALA A 471 0.47 -0.36 -5.39
N ILE A 472 -0.70 0.09 -5.85
CA ILE A 472 -1.99 -0.50 -5.55
C ILE A 472 -2.69 -0.89 -6.86
N ILE A 473 -3.13 -2.14 -6.95
CA ILE A 473 -3.91 -2.68 -8.06
C ILE A 473 -5.38 -2.57 -7.67
N VAL A 474 -6.15 -1.82 -8.44
CA VAL A 474 -7.57 -1.60 -8.19
C VAL A 474 -8.40 -2.46 -9.13
N LEU A 475 -9.18 -3.38 -8.56
CA LEU A 475 -9.99 -4.35 -9.29
C LEU A 475 -11.44 -3.89 -9.42
N ASN A 476 -11.99 -4.00 -10.63
CA ASN A 476 -13.39 -3.65 -10.92
C ASN A 476 -13.94 -4.55 -12.05
N PRO A 477 -14.25 -5.82 -11.78
CA PRO A 477 -14.80 -6.73 -12.78
C PRO A 477 -16.09 -6.16 -13.38
N GLY A 478 -16.18 -6.17 -14.71
CA GLY A 478 -17.35 -5.66 -15.46
C GLY A 478 -17.53 -4.15 -15.43
N GLY A 479 -16.59 -3.38 -14.85
CA GLY A 479 -16.63 -1.94 -14.77
C GLY A 479 -15.49 -1.24 -15.50
N ASP A 480 -15.62 0.06 -15.64
CA ASP A 480 -14.62 0.94 -16.23
C ASP A 480 -13.39 1.07 -15.29
N PRO A 481 -12.18 0.70 -15.73
CA PRO A 481 -10.97 0.78 -14.90
C PRO A 481 -10.63 2.21 -14.48
N ASP A 482 -10.94 3.22 -15.31
CA ASP A 482 -10.68 4.63 -14.97
C ASP A 482 -11.56 5.09 -13.80
N LYS A 483 -12.86 4.75 -13.83
CA LYS A 483 -13.79 5.07 -12.74
C LYS A 483 -13.39 4.39 -11.44
N ALA A 484 -12.92 3.15 -11.50
CA ALA A 484 -12.44 2.43 -10.32
C ALA A 484 -11.21 3.12 -9.69
N ALA A 485 -10.29 3.60 -10.52
CA ALA A 485 -9.05 4.23 -10.07
C ALA A 485 -9.26 5.64 -9.47
N VAL A 486 -10.31 6.37 -9.88
CA VAL A 486 -10.55 7.78 -9.49
C VAL A 486 -10.52 7.98 -7.98
N ALA A 487 -11.21 7.14 -7.20
CA ALA A 487 -11.28 7.27 -5.75
C ALA A 487 -9.90 7.12 -5.07
N TRP A 488 -9.00 6.35 -5.67
CA TRP A 488 -7.68 6.05 -5.11
C TRP A 488 -6.60 7.07 -5.51
N ARG A 489 -6.77 7.73 -6.68
CA ARG A 489 -5.72 8.58 -7.28
C ARG A 489 -5.27 9.73 -6.40
N ARG A 490 -6.20 10.39 -5.71
CA ARG A 490 -5.88 11.54 -4.87
C ARG A 490 -4.93 11.15 -3.74
N GLU A 491 -5.33 10.18 -2.94
CA GLU A 491 -4.50 9.70 -1.81
C GLU A 491 -3.19 9.07 -2.28
N ALA A 492 -3.22 8.34 -3.40
CA ALA A 492 -2.02 7.77 -4.02
C ALA A 492 -1.04 8.87 -4.46
N ALA A 493 -1.53 9.92 -5.12
CA ALA A 493 -0.70 11.04 -5.57
C ALA A 493 -0.07 11.78 -4.38
N GLU A 494 -0.87 12.06 -3.33
CA GLU A 494 -0.40 12.74 -2.13
C GLU A 494 0.61 11.94 -1.31
N ARG A 495 0.63 10.60 -1.46
CA ARG A 495 1.49 9.68 -0.69
C ARG A 495 2.60 9.02 -1.51
N GLY A 496 2.74 9.36 -2.78
CA GLY A 496 3.76 8.81 -3.67
C GLY A 496 3.52 7.35 -4.04
N TRP A 497 2.28 6.97 -4.41
CA TRP A 497 1.91 5.62 -4.83
C TRP A 497 1.51 5.56 -6.30
N ILE A 498 1.80 4.44 -6.95
CA ILE A 498 1.31 4.12 -8.29
C ILE A 498 -0.03 3.42 -8.16
N VAL A 499 -1.02 3.81 -8.98
CA VAL A 499 -2.31 3.12 -9.10
C VAL A 499 -2.33 2.36 -10.41
N LEU A 500 -2.58 1.06 -10.35
CA LEU A 500 -2.79 0.19 -11.51
C LEU A 500 -4.25 -0.23 -11.57
N ALA A 501 -4.88 -0.13 -12.72
CA ALA A 501 -6.26 -0.55 -12.93
C ALA A 501 -6.34 -1.42 -14.20
N PRO A 502 -6.30 -2.77 -14.06
CA PRO A 502 -6.48 -3.70 -15.17
C PRO A 502 -7.87 -3.58 -15.81
N ASP A 503 -7.91 -3.63 -17.14
CA ASP A 503 -9.18 -3.80 -17.88
C ASP A 503 -9.55 -5.28 -17.91
N LEU A 504 -10.48 -5.65 -17.04
CA LEU A 504 -10.89 -7.05 -16.87
C LEU A 504 -11.85 -7.53 -17.94
N LYS A 505 -12.31 -6.65 -18.86
CA LYS A 505 -13.16 -6.96 -20.04
C LYS A 505 -14.37 -7.87 -19.77
N SER A 506 -14.66 -8.16 -18.51
CA SER A 506 -15.82 -8.99 -18.17
C SER A 506 -17.09 -8.15 -18.31
N THR A 507 -18.10 -8.71 -18.97
CA THR A 507 -19.41 -8.06 -19.16
C THR A 507 -20.39 -8.37 -18.03
N GLY A 508 -19.91 -8.57 -16.82
CA GLY A 508 -20.76 -9.00 -15.72
C GLY A 508 -20.05 -9.02 -14.35
N PRO A 509 -20.66 -9.69 -13.38
CA PRO A 509 -20.06 -9.85 -12.05
C PRO A 509 -18.79 -10.70 -12.12
N TYR A 510 -17.98 -10.67 -11.08
CA TYR A 510 -16.80 -11.50 -10.94
C TYR A 510 -17.12 -12.99 -11.02
N HIS A 511 -16.40 -13.75 -11.87
CA HIS A 511 -16.69 -15.15 -12.17
C HIS A 511 -15.78 -16.14 -11.43
N PHE A 512 -14.77 -15.67 -10.70
CA PHE A 512 -13.75 -16.50 -10.05
C PHE A 512 -12.91 -17.32 -11.03
N SER A 513 -12.76 -16.84 -12.26
CA SER A 513 -12.07 -17.56 -13.32
C SER A 513 -10.54 -17.40 -13.25
N THR A 514 -9.85 -18.40 -13.78
CA THR A 514 -8.38 -18.34 -13.95
C THR A 514 -7.96 -17.20 -14.87
N ASP A 515 -8.75 -16.91 -15.92
CA ASP A 515 -8.44 -15.87 -16.90
C ASP A 515 -8.50 -14.46 -16.30
N GLU A 516 -9.46 -14.19 -15.39
CA GLU A 516 -9.52 -12.93 -14.67
C GLU A 516 -8.28 -12.73 -13.79
N HIS A 517 -7.82 -13.78 -13.09
CA HIS A 517 -6.58 -13.75 -12.31
C HIS A 517 -5.34 -13.62 -13.20
N ALA A 518 -5.28 -14.34 -14.31
CA ALA A 518 -4.19 -14.27 -15.27
C ALA A 518 -4.04 -12.84 -15.83
N THR A 519 -5.17 -12.16 -16.13
CA THR A 519 -5.18 -10.76 -16.57
C THR A 519 -4.51 -9.84 -15.56
N VAL A 520 -4.88 -9.90 -14.27
CA VAL A 520 -4.27 -9.10 -13.21
C VAL A 520 -2.78 -9.40 -13.08
N THR A 521 -2.42 -10.69 -13.08
CA THR A 521 -1.03 -11.14 -12.98
C THR A 521 -0.18 -10.65 -14.15
N LEU A 522 -0.70 -10.72 -15.38
CA LEU A 522 -0.04 -10.24 -16.58
C LEU A 522 0.20 -8.74 -16.54
N CYS A 523 -0.82 -7.94 -16.15
CA CYS A 523 -0.69 -6.50 -15.96
C CYS A 523 0.36 -6.14 -14.89
N LEU A 524 0.38 -6.85 -13.76
CA LEU A 524 1.37 -6.63 -12.71
C LEU A 524 2.79 -6.92 -13.21
N ARG A 525 3.01 -8.05 -13.88
CA ARG A 525 4.32 -8.43 -14.44
C ARG A 525 4.84 -7.41 -15.45
N ASP A 526 3.97 -6.91 -16.31
CA ASP A 526 4.32 -5.85 -17.28
C ASP A 526 4.63 -4.53 -16.56
N ALA A 527 3.81 -4.15 -15.58
CA ALA A 527 4.04 -2.94 -14.80
C ALA A 527 5.35 -2.96 -14.02
N LEU A 528 5.74 -4.10 -13.43
CA LEU A 528 7.03 -4.28 -12.74
C LEU A 528 8.24 -4.08 -13.67
N LYS A 529 8.10 -4.40 -14.96
CA LYS A 529 9.15 -4.19 -15.97
C LYS A 529 9.20 -2.76 -16.49
N ARG A 530 8.05 -2.08 -16.61
CA ARG A 530 7.95 -0.74 -17.19
C ARG A 530 8.08 0.39 -16.19
N LEU A 531 7.62 0.15 -14.95
CA LEU A 531 7.53 1.16 -13.91
C LEU A 531 8.44 0.79 -12.73
N ALA A 532 9.00 1.80 -12.08
CA ALA A 532 9.87 1.62 -10.91
C ALA A 532 9.06 1.22 -9.66
N ILE A 533 8.27 0.17 -9.78
CA ILE A 533 7.49 -0.39 -8.67
C ILE A 533 8.41 -1.18 -7.74
N ASN A 534 8.23 -1.02 -6.44
CA ASN A 534 8.84 -1.89 -5.44
C ASN A 534 8.00 -3.16 -5.32
N PRO A 535 8.49 -4.34 -5.75
CA PRO A 535 7.72 -5.59 -5.72
C PRO A 535 7.27 -6.00 -4.32
N ASP A 536 7.97 -5.54 -3.27
CA ASP A 536 7.63 -5.85 -1.88
C ASP A 536 6.53 -4.92 -1.33
N ARG A 537 6.06 -3.95 -2.11
CA ARG A 537 5.05 -2.97 -1.73
C ARG A 537 3.91 -2.89 -2.75
N VAL A 538 3.46 -4.03 -3.25
CA VAL A 538 2.31 -4.15 -4.16
C VAL A 538 1.11 -4.63 -3.37
N PHE A 539 0.00 -3.92 -3.47
CA PHE A 539 -1.27 -4.24 -2.83
C PHE A 539 -2.35 -4.45 -3.88
N VAL A 540 -3.33 -5.28 -3.55
CA VAL A 540 -4.54 -5.43 -4.35
C VAL A 540 -5.73 -4.87 -3.57
N ALA A 541 -6.61 -4.14 -4.25
CA ALA A 541 -7.79 -3.52 -3.65
C ALA A 541 -9.00 -3.65 -4.56
N GLY A 542 -10.16 -3.75 -3.96
CA GLY A 542 -11.42 -3.72 -4.69
C GLY A 542 -12.59 -3.39 -3.79
N GLY A 543 -13.65 -2.86 -4.39
CA GLY A 543 -14.89 -2.60 -3.70
C GLY A 543 -16.07 -3.28 -4.38
N LEU A 544 -17.05 -3.70 -3.58
CA LEU A 544 -18.22 -4.43 -4.06
C LEU A 544 -17.81 -5.71 -4.79
N GLY A 545 -18.21 -5.93 -6.04
CA GLY A 545 -17.75 -7.08 -6.84
C GLY A 545 -16.24 -7.10 -7.05
N GLY A 546 -15.57 -5.94 -7.07
CA GLY A 546 -14.11 -5.86 -7.04
C GLY A 546 -13.53 -6.28 -5.68
N GLY A 547 -14.30 -6.13 -4.60
CA GLY A 547 -13.94 -6.63 -3.27
C GLY A 547 -13.89 -8.14 -3.20
N ASP A 548 -14.86 -8.83 -3.83
CA ASP A 548 -14.86 -10.29 -3.95
C ASP A 548 -13.59 -10.77 -4.65
N MET A 549 -13.24 -10.13 -5.78
CA MET A 549 -12.04 -10.45 -6.54
C MET A 549 -10.75 -10.12 -5.79
N ALA A 550 -10.70 -8.99 -5.08
CA ALA A 550 -9.51 -8.61 -4.31
C ALA A 550 -9.21 -9.61 -3.19
N TRP A 551 -10.25 -10.14 -2.55
CA TRP A 551 -10.11 -11.18 -1.54
C TRP A 551 -9.59 -12.50 -2.13
N ASP A 552 -10.25 -12.97 -3.19
CA ASP A 552 -9.85 -14.21 -3.88
C ASP A 552 -8.43 -14.11 -4.43
N TYR A 553 -8.12 -13.03 -5.16
CA TYR A 553 -6.79 -12.80 -5.74
C TYR A 553 -5.68 -12.73 -4.66
N ALA A 554 -5.96 -12.04 -3.54
CA ALA A 554 -4.98 -11.94 -2.45
C ALA A 554 -4.64 -13.31 -1.83
N LEU A 555 -5.64 -14.17 -1.67
CA LEU A 555 -5.43 -15.51 -1.10
C LEU A 555 -4.89 -16.52 -2.12
N ALA A 556 -5.16 -16.32 -3.41
CA ALA A 556 -4.63 -17.16 -4.49
C ALA A 556 -3.15 -16.86 -4.81
N HIS A 557 -2.71 -15.60 -4.66
CA HIS A 557 -1.37 -15.13 -4.98
C HIS A 557 -0.68 -14.40 -3.80
N PRO A 558 -0.64 -15.01 -2.60
CA PRO A 558 -0.25 -14.31 -1.37
C PRO A 558 1.24 -13.92 -1.32
N ASP A 559 2.10 -14.60 -2.06
CA ASP A 559 3.53 -14.37 -2.15
C ASP A 559 3.90 -13.20 -3.09
N SER A 560 2.95 -12.73 -3.89
CA SER A 560 3.12 -11.60 -4.82
C SER A 560 2.71 -10.26 -4.22
N LEU A 561 2.05 -10.25 -3.06
CA LEU A 561 1.39 -9.08 -2.50
C LEU A 561 1.86 -8.72 -1.09
N ALA A 562 1.93 -7.42 -0.82
CA ALA A 562 2.14 -6.87 0.52
C ALA A 562 0.83 -6.81 1.34
N GLY A 563 -0.32 -6.92 0.71
CA GLY A 563 -1.63 -6.99 1.35
C GLY A 563 -2.81 -6.99 0.39
N GLY A 564 -3.96 -7.46 0.87
CA GLY A 564 -5.26 -7.41 0.21
C GLY A 564 -6.21 -6.45 0.93
N ILE A 565 -6.94 -5.64 0.16
CA ILE A 565 -7.87 -4.61 0.65
C ILE A 565 -9.25 -4.89 0.07
N VAL A 566 -10.19 -5.15 0.94
CA VAL A 566 -11.54 -5.61 0.59
C VAL A 566 -12.57 -4.64 1.14
N LEU A 567 -13.30 -3.97 0.25
CA LEU A 567 -14.39 -3.06 0.61
C LEU A 567 -15.72 -3.69 0.20
N SER A 568 -16.52 -4.11 1.17
CA SER A 568 -17.79 -4.82 0.94
C SER A 568 -17.64 -6.02 0.00
N GLY A 569 -16.65 -6.87 0.25
CA GLY A 569 -16.43 -8.08 -0.54
C GLY A 569 -16.93 -9.33 0.19
N LEU A 570 -17.62 -10.22 -0.55
CA LEU A 570 -18.11 -11.48 -0.02
C LEU A 570 -17.05 -12.58 -0.17
N PRO A 571 -16.68 -13.29 0.93
CA PRO A 571 -15.78 -14.43 0.83
C PRO A 571 -16.53 -15.64 0.28
N ALA A 572 -16.51 -15.79 -1.06
CA ALA A 572 -17.21 -16.85 -1.75
C ALA A 572 -16.26 -17.85 -2.42
N LYS A 573 -16.77 -18.99 -2.79
CA LYS A 573 -16.13 -20.08 -3.55
C LYS A 573 -14.78 -20.52 -2.99
N TYR A 574 -13.66 -20.00 -3.52
CA TYR A 574 -12.31 -20.39 -3.11
C TYR A 574 -11.85 -19.70 -1.82
N VAL A 575 -12.41 -18.53 -1.48
CA VAL A 575 -11.97 -17.71 -0.34
C VAL A 575 -12.05 -18.45 1.00
N PRO A 576 -13.18 -19.10 1.39
CA PRO A 576 -13.24 -19.82 2.66
C PRO A 576 -12.25 -20.99 2.77
N PRO A 577 -12.07 -21.84 1.73
CA PRO A 577 -11.03 -22.87 1.74
C PRO A 577 -9.61 -22.30 1.78
N TYR A 578 -9.35 -21.19 1.07
CA TYR A 578 -8.02 -20.55 0.99
C TYR A 578 -7.66 -19.70 2.23
N ARG A 579 -8.53 -19.61 3.24
CA ARG A 579 -8.30 -18.78 4.44
C ARG A 579 -6.93 -18.99 5.09
N ALA A 580 -6.35 -20.21 4.99
CA ALA A 580 -5.04 -20.50 5.53
C ALA A 580 -3.91 -19.69 4.86
N ASN A 581 -4.10 -19.27 3.60
CA ASN A 581 -3.13 -18.45 2.87
C ASN A 581 -3.00 -17.02 3.44
N THR A 582 -3.93 -16.57 4.30
CA THR A 582 -3.82 -15.30 5.05
C THR A 582 -2.57 -15.24 5.94
N GLN A 583 -1.97 -16.36 6.32
CA GLN A 583 -0.69 -16.34 7.05
C GLN A 583 0.45 -15.67 6.25
N MET A 584 0.35 -15.67 4.91
CA MET A 584 1.34 -15.13 3.99
C MET A 584 1.05 -13.68 3.60
N VAL A 585 -0.25 -13.28 3.54
CA VAL A 585 -0.68 -11.95 3.08
C VAL A 585 -1.61 -11.28 4.10
N PRO A 586 -1.31 -10.06 4.58
CA PRO A 586 -2.22 -9.32 5.47
C PRO A 586 -3.46 -8.83 4.72
N LEU A 587 -4.60 -8.75 5.45
CA LEU A 587 -5.87 -8.29 4.89
C LEU A 587 -6.41 -7.08 5.64
N PHE A 588 -6.96 -6.10 4.90
CA PHE A 588 -7.77 -5.00 5.41
C PHE A 588 -9.18 -5.11 4.85
N ILE A 589 -10.16 -5.35 5.71
CA ILE A 589 -11.53 -5.70 5.32
C ILE A 589 -12.47 -4.65 5.90
N VAL A 590 -13.30 -4.06 5.06
CA VAL A 590 -14.28 -3.03 5.42
C VAL A 590 -15.66 -3.47 4.99
N GLU A 591 -16.65 -3.38 5.89
CA GLU A 591 -18.04 -3.65 5.54
C GLU A 591 -19.02 -2.79 6.35
N GLY A 592 -20.27 -2.74 5.92
CA GLY A 592 -21.37 -2.16 6.66
C GLY A 592 -22.07 -3.18 7.55
N GLU A 593 -22.53 -2.76 8.74
CA GLU A 593 -23.29 -3.60 9.66
C GLU A 593 -24.57 -4.19 9.03
N LEU A 594 -25.16 -3.45 8.07
CA LEU A 594 -26.41 -3.82 7.39
C LEU A 594 -26.16 -4.38 5.97
N ALA A 595 -24.94 -4.77 5.63
CA ALA A 595 -24.66 -5.39 4.35
C ALA A 595 -25.34 -6.77 4.24
N PRO A 596 -25.90 -7.14 3.07
CA PRO A 596 -26.73 -8.32 2.91
C PRO A 596 -25.95 -9.63 3.05
N GLY A 597 -26.07 -10.29 4.19
CA GLY A 597 -25.46 -11.58 4.47
C GLY A 597 -23.95 -11.55 4.74
N GLU A 598 -23.28 -10.44 4.47
CA GLU A 598 -21.84 -10.31 4.63
C GLU A 598 -21.38 -10.34 6.09
N PRO A 599 -21.97 -9.56 7.03
CA PRO A 599 -21.52 -9.58 8.42
C PRO A 599 -21.62 -10.94 9.08
N GLN A 600 -22.61 -11.75 8.69
CA GLN A 600 -22.83 -13.10 9.23
C GLN A 600 -21.79 -14.12 8.72
N VAL A 601 -21.18 -13.87 7.55
CA VAL A 601 -20.17 -14.74 6.95
C VAL A 601 -18.76 -14.20 7.20
N VAL A 602 -18.56 -12.89 7.00
CA VAL A 602 -17.26 -12.21 7.08
C VAL A 602 -16.74 -12.17 8.51
N MET A 603 -17.55 -11.73 9.47
CA MET A 603 -17.12 -11.57 10.87
C MET A 603 -16.61 -12.87 11.50
N PRO A 604 -17.29 -14.03 11.42
CA PRO A 604 -16.77 -15.28 11.93
C PRO A 604 -15.47 -15.72 11.26
N LEU A 605 -15.35 -15.52 9.94
CA LEU A 605 -14.11 -15.79 9.21
C LEU A 605 -12.97 -14.94 9.73
N VAL A 606 -13.14 -13.62 9.80
CA VAL A 606 -12.11 -12.68 10.27
C VAL A 606 -11.70 -12.96 11.73
N LYS A 607 -12.66 -13.26 12.61
CA LYS A 607 -12.35 -13.69 13.99
C LYS A 607 -11.46 -14.93 13.99
N THR A 608 -11.74 -15.89 13.12
CA THR A 608 -10.90 -17.10 12.96
C THR A 608 -9.48 -16.75 12.52
N LEU A 609 -9.32 -15.83 11.54
CA LEU A 609 -8.00 -15.35 11.10
C LEU A 609 -7.22 -14.73 12.26
N MET A 610 -7.86 -13.85 13.02
CA MET A 610 -7.24 -13.19 14.18
C MET A 610 -6.87 -14.17 15.29
N GLN A 611 -7.71 -15.17 15.57
CA GLN A 611 -7.44 -16.23 16.55
C GLN A 611 -6.21 -17.06 16.16
N LYS A 612 -6.01 -17.33 14.87
CA LYS A 612 -4.86 -18.03 14.32
C LYS A 612 -3.57 -17.18 14.26
N ASN A 613 -3.59 -15.95 14.73
CA ASN A 613 -2.48 -14.97 14.64
C ASN A 613 -2.12 -14.54 13.21
N TRP A 614 -3.06 -14.63 12.28
CA TRP A 614 -2.89 -14.08 10.95
C TRP A 614 -3.21 -12.60 10.93
N ASP A 615 -2.58 -11.83 10.04
CA ASP A 615 -2.70 -10.37 10.01
C ASP A 615 -3.97 -9.96 9.26
N ALA A 616 -5.02 -9.68 10.01
CA ALA A 616 -6.27 -9.13 9.50
C ALA A 616 -6.68 -7.92 10.33
N THR A 617 -7.08 -6.85 9.65
CA THR A 617 -7.76 -5.68 10.22
C THR A 617 -9.16 -5.64 9.66
N TYR A 618 -10.16 -5.47 10.51
CA TYR A 618 -11.56 -5.46 10.13
C TYR A 618 -12.25 -4.19 10.61
N VAL A 619 -12.89 -3.50 9.69
CA VAL A 619 -13.63 -2.26 9.94
C VAL A 619 -15.10 -2.47 9.64
N GLN A 620 -15.97 -2.26 10.63
CA GLN A 620 -17.40 -2.34 10.48
C GLN A 620 -18.06 -0.99 10.72
N TYR A 621 -18.67 -0.44 9.69
CA TYR A 621 -19.44 0.79 9.77
C TYR A 621 -20.85 0.53 10.29
N GLN A 622 -21.20 1.23 11.39
CA GLN A 622 -22.51 1.08 12.04
C GLN A 622 -23.63 1.66 11.17
N LYS A 623 -24.75 0.92 11.08
CA LYS A 623 -25.96 1.33 10.35
C LYS A 623 -25.74 1.66 8.87
N ARG A 624 -24.69 1.15 8.26
CA ARG A 624 -24.43 1.26 6.84
C ARG A 624 -24.55 -0.10 6.15
N GLY A 625 -24.84 -0.09 4.85
CA GLY A 625 -25.08 -1.27 4.04
C GLY A 625 -23.89 -1.65 3.16
N TYR A 626 -24.22 -2.19 1.98
CA TYR A 626 -23.27 -2.60 0.94
C TYR A 626 -22.80 -1.39 0.15
N GLU A 627 -21.63 -0.88 0.46
CA GLU A 627 -21.10 0.40 -0.05
C GLU A 627 -19.59 0.32 -0.32
N PHE A 628 -19.07 1.29 -1.07
CA PHE A 628 -17.64 1.36 -1.41
C PHE A 628 -16.76 1.90 -0.27
N PHE A 629 -17.28 2.62 0.70
CA PHE A 629 -16.54 3.21 1.85
C PHE A 629 -15.31 4.03 1.44
N GLU A 630 -15.47 4.96 0.49
CA GLU A 630 -14.38 5.82 -0.01
C GLU A 630 -13.64 6.57 1.11
N GLU A 631 -14.33 6.95 2.18
CA GLU A 631 -13.79 7.62 3.36
C GLU A 631 -12.76 6.79 4.14
N GLU A 632 -12.67 5.48 3.91
CA GLU A 632 -11.66 4.63 4.53
C GLU A 632 -10.32 4.63 3.79
N ILE A 633 -10.28 5.12 2.55
CA ILE A 633 -9.08 5.10 1.70
C ILE A 633 -7.85 5.75 2.39
N PRO A 634 -7.94 6.90 3.07
CA PRO A 634 -6.79 7.45 3.82
C PRO A 634 -6.25 6.50 4.89
N THR A 635 -7.12 5.85 5.67
CA THR A 635 -6.74 4.86 6.69
C THR A 635 -6.10 3.62 6.06
N ILE A 636 -6.60 3.21 4.90
CA ILE A 636 -6.05 2.08 4.12
C ILE A 636 -4.62 2.37 3.70
N PHE A 637 -4.33 3.57 3.20
CA PHE A 637 -2.96 3.96 2.85
C PHE A 637 -2.04 4.06 4.08
N ASP A 638 -2.54 4.52 5.23
CA ASP A 638 -1.79 4.49 6.49
C ASP A 638 -1.45 3.05 6.89
N TRP A 639 -2.41 2.14 6.81
CA TRP A 639 -2.23 0.71 7.06
C TRP A 639 -1.25 0.07 6.08
N ALA A 640 -1.34 0.35 4.80
CA ALA A 640 -0.50 -0.20 3.75
C ALA A 640 0.94 0.32 3.83
N SER A 641 1.15 1.56 4.27
CA SER A 641 2.48 2.21 4.31
C SER A 641 3.49 1.47 5.20
N GLY A 642 3.03 0.82 6.27
CA GLY A 642 3.86 0.05 7.19
C GLY A 642 4.10 -1.41 6.78
N ARG A 643 3.52 -1.88 5.65
CA ARG A 643 3.54 -3.28 5.27
C ARG A 643 4.39 -3.56 4.05
N ARG A 644 5.00 -4.72 4.05
CA ARG A 644 5.79 -5.28 2.95
C ARG A 644 5.48 -6.75 2.80
N ARG A 645 5.55 -7.24 1.59
CA ARG A 645 5.50 -8.66 1.28
C ARG A 645 6.63 -9.41 2.02
N LYS A 646 6.34 -10.60 2.50
CA LYS A 646 7.37 -11.49 3.03
C LYS A 646 8.06 -12.19 1.86
N VAL A 647 9.38 -12.06 1.77
CA VAL A 647 10.21 -12.69 0.73
C VAL A 647 11.00 -13.86 1.31
N ASP A 648 11.58 -13.64 2.48
CA ASP A 648 12.40 -14.62 3.17
C ASP A 648 11.54 -15.34 4.22
N VAL A 649 10.91 -16.43 3.81
CA VAL A 649 10.07 -17.26 4.71
C VAL A 649 10.80 -18.55 5.03
N ASP A 650 10.94 -18.83 6.33
CA ASP A 650 11.54 -20.08 6.81
C ASP A 650 10.55 -21.25 6.75
N GLU A 651 9.25 -20.95 6.86
CA GLU A 651 8.18 -21.95 6.86
C GLU A 651 6.87 -21.32 6.37
N PHE A 652 6.12 -22.05 5.55
CA PHE A 652 4.75 -21.67 5.17
C PHE A 652 3.86 -22.89 4.92
N GLN A 653 2.56 -22.64 4.96
CA GLN A 653 1.54 -23.58 4.52
C GLN A 653 0.67 -22.89 3.47
N ALA A 654 0.36 -23.59 2.39
CA ALA A 654 -0.44 -23.08 1.29
C ALA A 654 -1.57 -24.05 0.94
N VAL A 655 -2.63 -23.50 0.39
CA VAL A 655 -3.82 -24.22 -0.06
C VAL A 655 -4.16 -23.77 -1.48
N ALA A 656 -4.41 -24.71 -2.39
CA ALA A 656 -4.81 -24.43 -3.77
C ALA A 656 -5.88 -25.44 -4.24
N ALA A 657 -6.83 -24.97 -5.06
CA ALA A 657 -7.91 -25.79 -5.61
C ALA A 657 -8.37 -25.34 -7.00
N ARG A 658 -7.63 -24.44 -7.66
CA ARG A 658 -7.93 -23.94 -8.99
C ARG A 658 -6.64 -23.89 -9.82
N GLU A 659 -6.74 -24.24 -11.09
CA GLU A 659 -5.66 -24.01 -12.04
C GLU A 659 -5.33 -22.52 -12.11
N GLY A 660 -4.04 -22.17 -12.13
CA GLY A 660 -3.57 -20.77 -12.04
C GLY A 660 -3.20 -20.31 -10.64
N ASP A 661 -3.69 -20.94 -9.56
CA ASP A 661 -3.38 -20.63 -8.16
C ASP A 661 -2.27 -21.53 -7.60
N GLN A 662 -1.33 -21.96 -8.44
CA GLN A 662 -0.42 -23.07 -8.17
C GLN A 662 0.92 -22.64 -7.58
N ARG A 663 1.23 -21.34 -7.55
CA ARG A 663 2.55 -20.83 -7.14
C ARG A 663 2.52 -20.25 -5.73
N PHE A 664 3.45 -20.72 -4.90
CA PHE A 664 3.70 -20.20 -3.56
C PHE A 664 5.20 -20.07 -3.33
N TYR A 665 5.72 -18.85 -3.40
CA TYR A 665 7.16 -18.56 -3.38
C TYR A 665 7.89 -19.33 -4.50
N GLY A 666 8.84 -20.19 -4.15
CA GLY A 666 9.57 -21.02 -5.07
C GLY A 666 8.94 -22.39 -5.36
N LEU A 667 7.75 -22.71 -4.81
CA LEU A 667 7.10 -23.99 -5.05
C LEU A 667 5.91 -23.83 -5.98
N ILE A 668 5.86 -24.63 -7.04
CA ILE A 668 4.79 -24.60 -8.05
C ILE A 668 4.18 -26.01 -8.14
N ILE A 669 2.89 -26.09 -7.89
CA ILE A 669 2.10 -27.31 -8.13
C ILE A 669 1.98 -27.47 -9.64
N SER A 670 2.80 -28.33 -10.25
CA SER A 670 2.78 -28.55 -11.70
C SER A 670 1.65 -29.47 -12.12
N GLU A 671 1.14 -30.32 -11.22
CA GLU A 671 -0.02 -31.19 -11.48
C GLU A 671 -0.77 -31.49 -10.19
N PHE A 672 -2.08 -31.22 -10.18
CA PHE A 672 -2.97 -31.64 -9.10
C PHE A 672 -3.30 -33.13 -9.18
N ALA A 673 -3.55 -33.77 -8.05
CA ALA A 673 -4.18 -35.07 -8.03
C ALA A 673 -5.66 -34.95 -8.46
N THR A 674 -6.20 -36.01 -9.03
CA THR A 674 -7.57 -36.04 -9.54
C THR A 674 -8.60 -35.55 -8.51
N GLY A 675 -9.44 -34.59 -8.89
CA GLY A 675 -10.52 -34.04 -8.08
C GLY A 675 -10.06 -33.02 -7.01
N ARG A 676 -8.81 -32.56 -7.06
CA ARG A 676 -8.28 -31.53 -6.15
C ARG A 676 -8.35 -30.12 -6.72
N SER A 677 -8.50 -29.98 -8.03
CA SER A 677 -8.78 -28.73 -8.71
C SER A 677 -10.16 -28.78 -9.33
N LEU A 678 -10.98 -27.76 -9.12
CA LEU A 678 -12.32 -27.61 -9.69
C LEU A 678 -12.45 -26.25 -10.38
N ALA A 679 -13.16 -26.27 -11.51
CA ALA A 679 -13.54 -25.04 -12.20
C ALA A 679 -14.61 -24.26 -11.39
N PRO A 680 -14.66 -22.92 -11.50
CA PRO A 680 -15.55 -22.07 -10.70
C PRO A 680 -17.03 -22.45 -10.74
N GLU A 681 -17.51 -22.95 -11.88
CA GLU A 681 -18.91 -23.34 -12.09
C GLU A 681 -19.29 -24.56 -11.22
N SER A 682 -18.31 -25.39 -10.91
CA SER A 682 -18.47 -26.60 -10.09
C SER A 682 -18.35 -26.35 -8.58
N VAL A 683 -17.91 -25.14 -8.19
CA VAL A 683 -17.71 -24.77 -6.78
C VAL A 683 -18.95 -24.10 -6.23
N ASN A 684 -19.47 -24.57 -5.09
CA ASN A 684 -20.61 -23.96 -4.41
C ASN A 684 -20.21 -22.62 -3.75
N THR A 685 -21.19 -21.84 -3.30
CA THR A 685 -20.97 -20.47 -2.80
C THR A 685 -19.93 -20.36 -1.69
N LEU A 686 -19.85 -21.33 -0.78
CA LEU A 686 -18.90 -21.33 0.34
C LEU A 686 -17.71 -22.26 0.13
N GLY A 687 -17.58 -22.89 -1.05
CA GLY A 687 -16.47 -23.81 -1.37
C GLY A 687 -16.47 -25.10 -0.54
N GLU A 688 -17.59 -25.50 0.05
CA GLU A 688 -17.69 -26.67 0.95
C GLU A 688 -17.48 -28.00 0.19
N ASN A 689 -17.72 -28.00 -1.10
CA ASN A 689 -17.49 -29.17 -1.96
C ASN A 689 -16.04 -29.28 -2.46
N LEU A 690 -15.17 -28.31 -2.16
CA LEU A 690 -13.75 -28.37 -2.50
C LEU A 690 -12.99 -29.32 -1.58
N LYS A 691 -12.08 -30.08 -2.16
CA LYS A 691 -11.01 -30.81 -1.47
C LYS A 691 -9.68 -30.25 -1.89
N PRO A 692 -9.26 -29.08 -1.38
CA PRO A 692 -8.09 -28.39 -1.88
C PRO A 692 -6.82 -29.21 -1.66
N ALA A 693 -5.86 -29.02 -2.55
CA ALA A 693 -4.50 -29.49 -2.33
C ALA A 693 -3.83 -28.65 -1.23
N THR A 694 -3.00 -29.27 -0.42
CA THR A 694 -2.21 -28.60 0.62
C THR A 694 -0.73 -28.81 0.42
N LEU A 695 0.03 -27.78 0.68
CA LEU A 695 1.48 -27.73 0.54
C LEU A 695 2.07 -27.05 1.80
N ALA A 696 2.97 -27.72 2.48
CA ALA A 696 3.76 -27.09 3.53
C ALA A 696 5.25 -27.24 3.25
N ALA A 697 6.00 -26.17 3.43
CA ALA A 697 7.43 -26.17 3.22
C ALA A 697 8.14 -25.54 4.41
N LYS A 698 9.31 -26.12 4.77
CA LYS A 698 10.22 -25.61 5.77
C LYS A 698 11.64 -25.59 5.22
N PHE A 699 12.25 -24.41 5.27
CA PHE A 699 13.62 -24.18 4.85
C PHE A 699 14.53 -24.19 6.09
N ALA A 700 15.31 -25.25 6.24
CA ALA A 700 16.23 -25.41 7.36
C ALA A 700 17.64 -24.96 6.92
N GLY A 701 17.90 -23.65 6.96
CA GLY A 701 19.13 -23.02 6.45
C GLY A 701 20.41 -23.59 7.06
N THR A 702 20.42 -23.87 8.36
CA THR A 702 21.61 -24.48 9.04
C THR A 702 21.91 -25.88 8.52
N ALA A 703 20.90 -26.66 8.16
CA ALA A 703 21.03 -28.01 7.60
C ALA A 703 21.08 -28.00 6.07
N ASN A 704 20.96 -26.86 5.43
CA ASN A 704 20.82 -26.66 3.97
C ASN A 704 19.77 -27.59 3.36
N GLN A 705 18.57 -27.60 3.92
CA GLN A 705 17.52 -28.57 3.62
C GLN A 705 16.19 -27.92 3.38
N ILE A 706 15.43 -28.46 2.41
CA ILE A 706 14.03 -28.15 2.17
C ILE A 706 13.17 -29.34 2.55
N GLN A 707 12.27 -29.17 3.51
CA GLN A 707 11.31 -30.21 3.91
C GLN A 707 9.93 -29.83 3.40
N ILE A 708 9.33 -30.71 2.62
CA ILE A 708 8.03 -30.50 2.00
C ILE A 708 7.07 -31.61 2.43
N THR A 709 5.86 -31.22 2.81
CA THR A 709 4.73 -32.12 2.96
C THR A 709 3.61 -31.64 2.06
N SER A 710 2.93 -32.57 1.38
CA SER A 710 1.86 -32.25 0.45
C SER A 710 0.75 -33.28 0.52
N ASP A 711 -0.49 -32.83 0.25
CA ASP A 711 -1.63 -33.70 -0.01
C ASP A 711 -2.36 -33.20 -1.25
N GLY A 712 -2.81 -34.11 -2.10
CA GLY A 712 -3.53 -33.76 -3.32
C GLY A 712 -2.67 -33.19 -4.46
N ILE A 713 -1.34 -33.38 -4.40
CA ILE A 713 -0.37 -32.94 -5.41
C ILE A 713 0.28 -34.16 -6.05
N LYS A 714 0.30 -34.21 -7.39
CA LYS A 714 0.92 -35.27 -8.16
C LYS A 714 2.33 -34.89 -8.62
N ALA A 715 2.53 -33.63 -9.03
CA ALA A 715 3.85 -33.14 -9.45
C ALA A 715 4.12 -31.73 -8.90
N LEU A 716 5.40 -31.49 -8.55
CA LEU A 716 5.84 -30.26 -7.92
C LEU A 716 7.16 -29.79 -8.54
N ASP A 717 7.22 -28.53 -8.94
CA ASP A 717 8.44 -27.86 -9.35
C ASP A 717 8.96 -26.98 -8.19
N ILE A 718 10.23 -27.15 -7.87
CA ILE A 718 10.88 -26.47 -6.74
C ILE A 718 11.94 -25.54 -7.30
N TRP A 719 11.72 -24.24 -7.15
CA TRP A 719 12.65 -23.20 -7.52
C TRP A 719 13.43 -22.75 -6.29
N ILE A 720 14.74 -22.70 -6.38
CA ILE A 720 15.65 -22.54 -5.25
C ILE A 720 16.30 -21.18 -5.28
N SER A 721 16.16 -20.44 -4.19
CA SER A 721 16.76 -19.13 -3.97
C SER A 721 17.98 -19.21 -3.04
N PRO A 722 19.06 -18.45 -3.32
CA PRO A 722 20.21 -18.37 -2.42
C PRO A 722 19.93 -17.68 -1.09
N ARG A 723 18.74 -17.08 -0.92
CA ARG A 723 18.27 -16.56 0.37
C ARG A 723 17.94 -17.65 1.39
N GLN A 724 17.53 -18.82 0.91
CA GLN A 724 17.06 -19.92 1.73
C GLN A 724 18.03 -21.10 1.75
N ILE A 725 18.82 -21.28 0.68
CA ILE A 725 19.75 -22.39 0.48
C ILE A 725 21.13 -21.85 0.15
N ASP A 726 22.14 -22.34 0.86
CA ASP A 726 23.56 -22.05 0.64
C ASP A 726 24.07 -22.85 -0.57
N PHE A 727 24.32 -22.17 -1.68
CA PHE A 727 24.81 -22.79 -2.90
C PHE A 727 26.26 -23.31 -2.81
N THR A 728 26.97 -23.02 -1.73
CA THR A 728 28.34 -23.55 -1.48
C THR A 728 28.33 -24.86 -0.71
N LYS A 729 27.17 -25.35 -0.25
CA LYS A 729 27.01 -26.56 0.55
C LYS A 729 26.09 -27.56 -0.11
N ARG A 730 26.30 -28.85 0.17
CA ARG A 730 25.34 -29.88 -0.24
C ARG A 730 23.96 -29.58 0.36
N MET A 731 22.93 -29.71 -0.44
CA MET A 731 21.55 -29.58 0.01
C MET A 731 20.81 -30.93 -0.09
N ASP A 732 19.67 -31.01 0.65
CA ASP A 732 18.76 -32.15 0.63
C ASP A 732 17.33 -31.64 0.56
N ILE A 733 16.57 -32.08 -0.48
CA ILE A 733 15.16 -31.80 -0.62
C ILE A 733 14.38 -33.07 -0.26
N LYS A 734 13.52 -32.96 0.76
CA LYS A 734 12.69 -34.05 1.26
C LYS A 734 11.21 -33.79 0.97
N LEU A 735 10.51 -34.80 0.43
CA LEU A 735 9.07 -34.82 0.28
C LEU A 735 8.50 -35.97 1.10
N GLY A 736 7.61 -35.68 2.05
CA GLY A 736 7.04 -36.68 2.95
C GLY A 736 8.11 -37.45 3.73
N GLY A 737 9.19 -36.77 4.14
CA GLY A 737 10.33 -37.35 4.86
C GLY A 737 11.35 -38.11 4.00
N ARG A 738 11.07 -38.37 2.72
CA ARG A 738 11.96 -39.06 1.79
C ARG A 738 12.77 -38.05 0.98
N SER A 739 14.11 -38.26 0.90
CA SER A 739 14.99 -37.44 0.05
C SER A 739 14.62 -37.65 -1.43
N ARG A 740 14.39 -36.55 -2.15
CA ARG A 740 14.10 -36.51 -3.58
C ARG A 740 15.24 -35.91 -4.40
N PHE A 741 16.04 -35.07 -3.77
CA PHE A 741 17.27 -34.54 -4.32
C PHE A 741 18.32 -34.41 -3.22
N LYS A 742 19.56 -34.84 -3.50
CA LYS A 742 20.68 -34.67 -2.58
C LYS A 742 21.95 -34.41 -3.37
N GLY A 743 22.49 -33.21 -3.29
CA GLY A 743 23.64 -32.81 -4.09
C GLY A 743 24.11 -31.38 -3.83
N MET A 744 25.11 -30.96 -4.58
CA MET A 744 25.50 -29.54 -4.63
C MET A 744 24.49 -28.81 -5.52
N PRO A 745 23.92 -27.69 -5.05
CA PRO A 745 23.11 -26.84 -5.93
C PRO A 745 24.01 -26.24 -7.01
N LYS A 746 23.48 -26.18 -8.25
CA LYS A 746 24.16 -25.55 -9.38
C LYS A 746 23.31 -24.40 -9.90
N VAL A 747 23.97 -23.29 -10.19
CA VAL A 747 23.30 -22.14 -10.80
C VAL A 747 22.91 -22.50 -12.23
N ASP A 748 21.65 -22.29 -12.58
CA ASP A 748 21.12 -22.33 -13.93
C ASP A 748 20.78 -20.92 -14.37
N TRP A 749 21.72 -20.28 -15.05
CA TRP A 749 21.61 -18.90 -15.51
C TRP A 749 20.45 -18.71 -16.54
N ASN A 750 20.16 -19.71 -17.37
CA ASN A 750 19.06 -19.64 -18.33
C ASN A 750 17.70 -19.62 -17.58
N SER A 751 17.47 -20.58 -16.70
CA SER A 751 16.24 -20.63 -15.90
C SER A 751 16.06 -19.37 -15.05
N PHE A 752 17.15 -18.86 -14.44
CA PHE A 752 17.10 -17.62 -13.67
C PHE A 752 16.67 -16.41 -14.51
N LEU A 753 17.31 -16.20 -15.67
CA LEU A 753 17.00 -15.03 -16.53
C LEU A 753 15.62 -15.15 -17.18
N ASP A 754 15.18 -16.35 -17.56
CA ASP A 754 13.86 -16.59 -18.09
C ASP A 754 12.75 -16.32 -17.06
N ASP A 755 12.93 -16.79 -15.81
CA ASP A 755 12.00 -16.52 -14.72
C ASP A 755 11.95 -15.02 -14.40
N LEU A 756 13.09 -14.34 -14.31
CA LEU A 756 13.19 -12.91 -14.09
C LEU A 756 12.50 -12.10 -15.19
N ALA A 757 12.78 -12.40 -16.46
CA ALA A 757 12.17 -11.72 -17.60
C ALA A 757 10.66 -11.97 -17.70
N SER A 758 10.19 -13.15 -17.31
CA SER A 758 8.78 -13.48 -17.35
C SER A 758 7.98 -12.78 -16.26
N ARG A 759 8.51 -12.68 -15.03
CA ARG A 759 7.79 -12.12 -13.88
C ARG A 759 8.06 -10.64 -13.62
N GLY A 760 9.22 -10.13 -14.00
CA GLY A 760 9.65 -8.77 -13.65
C GLY A 760 9.94 -8.58 -12.15
N ASP A 761 9.89 -9.66 -11.35
CA ASP A 761 10.08 -9.61 -9.91
C ASP A 761 11.57 -9.72 -9.56
N THR A 762 12.18 -8.60 -9.23
CA THR A 762 13.61 -8.50 -8.91
C THR A 762 13.94 -8.92 -7.47
N ARG A 763 12.94 -9.21 -6.64
CA ARG A 763 13.13 -9.52 -5.21
C ARG A 763 13.00 -11.01 -4.92
N GLN A 764 12.07 -11.70 -5.57
CA GLN A 764 11.94 -13.15 -5.53
C GLN A 764 12.66 -13.77 -6.72
N THR A 765 13.92 -14.12 -6.57
CA THR A 765 14.78 -14.67 -7.63
C THR A 765 15.21 -16.10 -7.31
N TYR A 766 15.27 -16.93 -8.33
CA TYR A 766 15.55 -18.36 -8.22
C TYR A 766 16.62 -18.76 -9.21
N PHE A 767 17.58 -19.57 -8.77
CA PHE A 767 18.79 -19.88 -9.53
C PHE A 767 18.94 -21.37 -9.88
N MET A 768 18.01 -22.20 -9.44
CA MET A 768 17.97 -23.61 -9.75
C MET A 768 16.53 -24.12 -9.71
N LYS A 769 16.18 -25.04 -10.58
CA LYS A 769 14.89 -25.74 -10.61
C LYS A 769 15.09 -27.23 -10.37
N VAL A 770 14.26 -27.84 -9.53
CA VAL A 770 14.17 -29.28 -9.31
C VAL A 770 12.74 -29.71 -9.54
N GLU A 771 12.54 -30.69 -10.42
CA GLU A 771 11.23 -31.27 -10.73
C GLU A 771 11.01 -32.57 -9.98
N ILE A 772 9.88 -32.69 -9.29
CA ILE A 772 9.44 -33.91 -8.60
C ILE A 772 8.16 -34.38 -9.25
N ARG A 773 8.20 -35.57 -9.81
CA ARG A 773 7.08 -36.25 -10.48
C ARG A 773 6.62 -37.44 -9.67
#